data_a0671bb0ca789d0667ac82c8eec72e9e
#
_entry.id   a0671bb0ca789d0667ac82c8eec72e9e
#
_cell.length_a   1.000
_cell.length_b   1.000
_cell.length_c   1.000
_cell.angle_alpha   90.00
_cell.angle_beta   90.00
_cell.angle_gamma   90.00
#
_symmetry.space_group_name_H-M   'P 1'
#
loop_
_entity.id
_entity.type
_entity.pdbx_description
1 polymer ?
#
loop_
_entity_poly.entity_id
_entity_poly.type
_entity_poly.pdbx_seq_one_letter_code
_entity_poly.pdbx_strand_id
1 'polypeptide(L)'
;MKRFFIFAVAGLIMAACAAPSTDYAGYVNPRIGSGGHGHVFVGANVPFGFVQIGPTSIPASWDWCSGYHASDSTVIGFSHLHLSGTGCGDLLDIVLMPVTGPVNPGRGTEGDPSSGMWSYADRTREICEPGYYSVPLERYGILAEMTSTARVGFHRFTFPASEDAELVFDLENGFSDVVRDAGFEVEKDAAGRVTAIGGWRYTIGWANNQKVFFWAEFSRPAEGFDIVENPVKLHGENTKPLYGHYRLGKTKKDEQVLVKVALSPVSIEGAKADMAAELPGWDFKATRKAARDAWNEALAKVEVTGSEKDKTIFYTALYHTMVAPSVYNDVDGKYRGADDKIYDGDFQNYTTFSLWDTYRAAMPLMTLIHPERCDDITAAFYHIYEQQGDLPVWHLMSCETDCMVGNPGLIAFADNIVKGFDGGLSKEQLLRAMTETATRPDRGQDLRMKYGYIPADLFNEGLSYDMEYAIADAALAEAADFLGDKETAAVYRERSHSYRHFWDPETQFMRGRKADGRFTEPFNPLYSNHRASDYTEGTAWQYLWLVPQDLDGLVGLFGSREATLAKLDSLFEAPDRVEGEKASADISGLIGQYVHGNEPSHHILYLYSMLGERDKTADRVRQVCDEMYFDAEDGLAGNEDVGQMSAWYILSCFGFYQTEPAKPRFWFGVPRFPEMVLQVAGGTFTIKAEGLSEENRYIRGIRLNGEPYDLPYITYEDIAKGGTLTFEMGK
;
A
#
# COMPACT_ATOMS: atom_id res chain seq x y z
N MET A 1 8.22 -44.31 -1.70
CA MET A 1 7.50 -44.75 -2.93
C MET A 1 6.82 -43.52 -3.50
N LYS A 2 7.42 -42.89 -4.48
CA LYS A 2 6.93 -41.67 -5.12
C LYS A 2 5.68 -41.98 -5.94
N ARG A 3 4.57 -41.38 -5.67
CA ARG A 3 3.37 -41.40 -6.52
C ARG A 3 3.35 -40.17 -7.41
N PHE A 4 3.62 -40.33 -8.68
CA PHE A 4 3.34 -39.37 -9.74
C PHE A 4 1.82 -39.34 -9.96
N PHE A 5 1.18 -38.21 -9.80
CA PHE A 5 -0.16 -37.97 -10.31
C PHE A 5 -0.04 -37.15 -11.60
N ILE A 6 -0.32 -37.80 -12.71
CA ILE A 6 -0.52 -37.13 -14.01
C ILE A 6 -1.97 -36.68 -14.04
N PHE A 7 -2.22 -35.36 -14.02
CA PHE A 7 -3.54 -34.80 -14.31
C PHE A 7 -3.67 -34.67 -15.83
N ALA A 8 -4.49 -35.50 -16.43
CA ALA A 8 -4.98 -35.31 -17.78
C ALA A 8 -6.18 -34.38 -17.73
N VAL A 9 -6.00 -33.12 -18.19
CA VAL A 9 -7.08 -32.18 -18.39
C VAL A 9 -7.81 -32.54 -19.68
N ALA A 10 -8.97 -33.15 -19.56
CA ALA A 10 -9.90 -33.32 -20.68
C ALA A 10 -10.72 -32.05 -20.81
N GLY A 11 -10.43 -31.23 -21.83
CA GLY A 11 -11.17 -30.04 -22.16
C GLY A 11 -12.59 -30.39 -22.64
N LEU A 12 -13.61 -30.00 -21.86
CA LEU A 12 -14.98 -29.81 -22.36
C LEU A 12 -15.13 -28.32 -22.71
N ILE A 13 -15.04 -27.99 -23.98
CA ILE A 13 -15.46 -26.69 -24.50
C ILE A 13 -17.00 -26.68 -24.50
N MET A 14 -17.59 -26.15 -23.44
CA MET A 14 -18.96 -25.64 -23.49
C MET A 14 -18.88 -24.17 -23.91
N ALA A 15 -19.23 -23.89 -25.16
CA ALA A 15 -19.50 -22.54 -25.62
C ALA A 15 -20.81 -22.06 -24.94
N ALA A 16 -20.70 -21.55 -23.74
CA ALA A 16 -21.72 -20.68 -23.17
C ALA A 16 -21.57 -19.32 -23.86
N CYS A 17 -22.65 -18.81 -24.46
CA CYS A 17 -22.74 -17.38 -24.79
C CYS A 17 -22.65 -16.64 -23.45
N ALA A 18 -21.45 -16.24 -23.06
CA ALA A 18 -21.25 -15.37 -21.93
C ALA A 18 -21.94 -14.02 -22.24
N ALA A 19 -22.82 -13.56 -21.37
CA ALA A 19 -23.22 -12.17 -21.36
C ALA A 19 -21.96 -11.31 -21.31
N PRO A 20 -21.93 -10.11 -21.94
CA PRO A 20 -20.76 -9.25 -21.86
C PRO A 20 -20.43 -9.03 -20.37
N SER A 21 -19.23 -9.42 -19.97
CA SER A 21 -18.73 -9.17 -18.61
C SER A 21 -18.71 -7.66 -18.39
N THR A 22 -19.16 -7.20 -17.23
CA THR A 22 -19.10 -5.78 -16.86
C THR A 22 -17.63 -5.33 -16.91
N ASP A 23 -17.38 -4.19 -17.55
CA ASP A 23 -16.04 -3.59 -17.62
C ASP A 23 -15.80 -2.73 -16.36
N TYR A 24 -15.48 -3.38 -15.26
CA TYR A 24 -15.19 -2.71 -13.98
C TYR A 24 -13.98 -1.79 -14.05
N ALA A 25 -12.94 -2.18 -14.82
CA ALA A 25 -11.77 -1.34 -15.07
C ALA A 25 -12.11 -0.02 -15.77
N GLY A 26 -13.25 0.04 -16.47
CA GLY A 26 -13.75 1.28 -17.07
C GLY A 26 -14.24 2.32 -16.07
N TYR A 27 -14.54 1.94 -14.82
CA TYR A 27 -14.87 2.88 -13.75
C TYR A 27 -13.65 3.48 -13.05
N VAL A 28 -12.49 2.85 -13.15
CA VAL A 28 -11.29 3.28 -12.42
C VAL A 28 -10.70 4.54 -13.04
N ASN A 29 -10.49 5.56 -12.22
CA ASN A 29 -9.70 6.75 -12.55
C ASN A 29 -8.37 6.73 -11.75
N PRO A 30 -7.27 6.15 -12.29
CA PRO A 30 -6.00 6.02 -11.55
C PRO A 30 -5.35 7.35 -11.15
N ARG A 31 -5.92 8.50 -11.57
CA ARG A 31 -5.41 9.82 -11.21
C ARG A 31 -5.97 10.36 -9.90
N ILE A 32 -7.02 9.75 -9.33
CA ILE A 32 -7.51 10.16 -8.00
C ILE A 32 -6.39 9.94 -6.98
N GLY A 33 -5.99 11.02 -6.28
CA GLY A 33 -4.88 11.00 -5.33
C GLY A 33 -3.48 11.23 -5.94
N SER A 34 -3.37 11.49 -7.25
CA SER A 34 -2.09 11.80 -7.89
C SER A 34 -1.67 13.27 -7.76
N GLY A 35 -2.52 14.10 -7.18
CA GLY A 35 -2.27 15.49 -6.82
C GLY A 35 -2.48 15.71 -5.31
N GLY A 36 -2.24 16.92 -4.82
CA GLY A 36 -2.25 17.19 -3.38
C GLY A 36 -1.22 16.32 -2.66
N HIS A 37 -1.64 15.64 -1.60
CA HIS A 37 -0.80 14.76 -0.76
C HIS A 37 -1.16 13.27 -0.88
N GLY A 38 -1.83 12.85 -1.96
CA GLY A 38 -2.27 11.44 -2.08
C GLY A 38 -1.13 10.48 -2.43
N HIS A 39 -0.10 10.94 -3.14
CA HIS A 39 1.11 10.20 -3.54
C HIS A 39 0.85 8.91 -4.32
N VAL A 40 -0.29 8.76 -5.00
CA VAL A 40 -0.62 7.51 -5.69
C VAL A 40 0.24 7.31 -6.93
N PHE A 41 0.54 6.06 -7.21
CA PHE A 41 1.19 5.63 -8.45
C PHE A 41 0.27 5.85 -9.66
N VAL A 42 0.83 6.42 -10.73
CA VAL A 42 0.19 6.57 -12.04
C VAL A 42 1.01 5.82 -13.07
N GLY A 43 0.42 4.79 -13.69
CA GLY A 43 1.13 3.98 -14.67
C GLY A 43 0.38 2.70 -15.04
N ALA A 44 1.13 1.72 -15.53
CA ALA A 44 0.63 0.41 -15.93
C ALA A 44 1.16 -0.68 -14.98
N ASN A 45 0.26 -1.46 -14.41
CA ASN A 45 0.53 -2.64 -13.60
C ASN A 45 -0.60 -3.66 -13.73
N VAL A 46 -0.44 -4.82 -13.12
CA VAL A 46 -1.52 -5.79 -12.88
C VAL A 46 -1.76 -5.91 -11.38
N PRO A 47 -2.92 -6.44 -10.91
CA PRO A 47 -3.18 -6.58 -9.49
C PRO A 47 -2.04 -7.30 -8.75
N PHE A 48 -1.52 -6.67 -7.69
CA PHE A 48 -0.41 -7.19 -6.87
C PHE A 48 0.89 -7.48 -7.64
N GLY A 49 1.06 -6.92 -8.86
CA GLY A 49 2.23 -7.15 -9.69
C GLY A 49 3.50 -6.51 -9.12
N PHE A 50 4.65 -7.18 -9.32
CA PHE A 50 5.96 -6.64 -8.92
C PHE A 50 6.34 -5.44 -9.80
N VAL A 51 6.14 -5.55 -11.11
CA VAL A 51 6.43 -4.48 -12.04
C VAL A 51 5.29 -3.45 -12.06
N GLN A 52 5.66 -2.20 -11.82
CA GLN A 52 4.80 -1.03 -11.85
C GLN A 52 5.47 0.02 -12.72
N ILE A 53 5.03 0.15 -13.99
CA ILE A 53 5.68 1.05 -14.96
C ILE A 53 4.93 2.37 -15.01
N GLY A 54 5.64 3.45 -14.74
CA GLY A 54 5.04 4.77 -14.82
C GLY A 54 6.02 5.87 -15.17
N PRO A 55 5.52 7.06 -15.51
CA PRO A 55 6.36 8.22 -15.75
C PRO A 55 7.02 8.65 -14.45
N THR A 56 8.28 9.04 -14.55
CA THR A 56 9.04 9.66 -13.47
C THR A 56 9.30 11.10 -13.84
N SER A 57 8.82 12.03 -13.02
CA SER A 57 9.05 13.48 -13.17
C SER A 57 10.41 13.88 -12.58
N ILE A 58 10.85 15.10 -12.84
CA ILE A 58 11.97 15.70 -12.09
C ILE A 58 11.50 15.88 -10.64
N PRO A 59 12.12 15.23 -9.64
CA PRO A 59 11.67 15.36 -8.24
C PRO A 59 11.77 16.81 -7.76
N ALA A 60 10.64 17.37 -7.32
CA ALA A 60 10.56 18.77 -6.90
C ALA A 60 10.36 18.94 -5.39
N SER A 61 9.50 18.12 -4.76
CA SER A 61 9.21 18.20 -3.33
C SER A 61 8.72 16.85 -2.79
N TRP A 62 8.25 16.84 -1.55
CA TRP A 62 7.67 15.69 -0.88
C TRP A 62 6.52 15.05 -1.67
N ASP A 63 5.66 15.83 -2.33
CA ASP A 63 4.51 15.32 -3.08
C ASP A 63 4.88 14.51 -4.34
N TRP A 64 6.17 14.46 -4.72
CA TRP A 64 6.68 13.63 -5.84
C TRP A 64 7.12 12.23 -5.41
N CYS A 65 6.81 11.77 -4.19
CA CYS A 65 7.27 10.46 -3.67
C CYS A 65 6.95 9.26 -4.58
N SER A 66 5.82 9.27 -5.28
CA SER A 66 5.46 8.22 -6.24
C SER A 66 6.14 8.35 -7.61
N GLY A 67 6.99 9.38 -7.82
CA GLY A 67 7.60 9.70 -9.10
C GLY A 67 6.73 10.54 -10.04
N TYR A 68 5.45 10.68 -9.77
CA TYR A 68 4.48 11.45 -10.53
C TYR A 68 3.73 12.43 -9.61
N HIS A 69 3.48 13.64 -10.11
CA HIS A 69 2.52 14.55 -9.49
C HIS A 69 1.67 15.21 -10.58
N ALA A 70 0.35 15.30 -10.39
CA ALA A 70 -0.59 15.79 -11.40
C ALA A 70 -0.30 17.22 -11.89
N SER A 71 0.29 18.07 -11.04
CA SER A 71 0.67 19.45 -11.41
C SER A 71 1.93 19.54 -12.26
N ASP A 72 2.71 18.45 -12.43
CA ASP A 72 3.98 18.42 -13.14
C ASP A 72 3.82 17.75 -14.50
N SER A 73 4.40 18.32 -15.53
CA SER A 73 4.42 17.74 -16.87
C SER A 73 5.81 17.27 -17.32
N THR A 74 6.82 17.32 -16.43
CA THR A 74 8.15 16.79 -16.77
C THR A 74 8.18 15.27 -16.72
N VAL A 75 8.95 14.64 -17.59
CA VAL A 75 9.23 13.20 -17.63
C VAL A 75 10.72 13.01 -17.89
N ILE A 76 11.42 12.35 -16.98
CA ILE A 76 12.83 11.96 -17.13
C ILE A 76 12.98 10.55 -17.69
N GLY A 77 11.89 9.78 -17.72
CA GLY A 77 11.79 8.43 -18.23
C GLY A 77 10.64 7.66 -17.57
N PHE A 78 10.63 6.36 -17.80
CA PHE A 78 9.62 5.43 -17.28
C PHE A 78 10.30 4.41 -16.38
N SER A 79 10.07 4.53 -15.08
CA SER A 79 10.58 3.61 -14.06
C SER A 79 9.73 2.34 -14.01
N HIS A 80 10.30 1.23 -13.52
CA HIS A 80 9.63 -0.07 -13.46
C HIS A 80 9.19 -0.46 -12.04
N LEU A 81 9.63 0.29 -11.02
CA LEU A 81 9.21 0.15 -9.63
C LEU A 81 8.76 1.49 -9.08
N HIS A 82 7.64 1.50 -8.36
CA HIS A 82 7.09 2.69 -7.73
C HIS A 82 6.56 2.35 -6.34
N LEU A 83 6.51 3.37 -5.46
CA LEU A 83 5.68 3.36 -4.27
C LEU A 83 4.35 4.04 -4.57
N SER A 84 3.27 3.61 -3.94
CA SER A 84 1.96 4.24 -4.08
C SER A 84 1.43 4.67 -2.72
N GLY A 85 1.14 5.94 -2.58
CA GLY A 85 0.49 6.49 -1.39
C GLY A 85 1.42 6.82 -0.22
N THR A 86 2.74 6.63 -0.34
CA THR A 86 3.65 6.81 0.79
C THR A 86 4.22 8.22 0.88
N GLY A 87 4.34 8.74 2.11
CA GLY A 87 5.06 9.98 2.39
C GLY A 87 6.59 9.84 2.39
N CYS A 88 7.13 8.68 2.05
CA CYS A 88 8.55 8.43 1.85
C CYS A 88 8.84 8.12 0.39
N GLY A 89 9.82 8.78 -0.20
CA GLY A 89 10.23 8.52 -1.57
C GLY A 89 11.38 7.53 -1.62
N ASP A 90 11.20 6.45 -2.37
CA ASP A 90 12.22 5.46 -2.72
C ASP A 90 11.86 4.80 -4.05
N LEU A 91 12.61 3.77 -4.45
CA LEU A 91 12.42 3.05 -5.70
C LEU A 91 12.65 3.95 -6.94
N LEU A 92 11.76 3.89 -7.92
CA LEU A 92 11.91 4.48 -9.26
C LEU A 92 13.08 3.84 -10.04
N ASP A 93 13.24 2.53 -9.88
CA ASP A 93 14.34 1.77 -10.44
C ASP A 93 14.16 1.50 -11.93
N ILE A 94 15.31 1.32 -12.61
CA ILE A 94 15.43 0.92 -14.02
C ILE A 94 14.60 1.85 -14.92
N VAL A 95 15.05 3.11 -14.99
CA VAL A 95 14.40 4.13 -15.81
C VAL A 95 14.76 3.92 -17.28
N LEU A 96 13.77 3.92 -18.16
CA LEU A 96 13.93 3.82 -19.60
C LEU A 96 13.36 5.06 -20.29
N MET A 97 14.22 5.80 -21.05
CA MET A 97 13.83 6.99 -21.79
C MET A 97 14.09 6.84 -23.28
N PRO A 98 13.07 6.90 -24.13
CA PRO A 98 13.26 6.97 -25.60
C PRO A 98 13.59 8.40 -26.01
N VAL A 99 14.60 8.59 -26.86
CA VAL A 99 15.06 9.91 -27.27
C VAL A 99 15.40 9.95 -28.74
N THR A 100 15.44 11.17 -29.33
CA THR A 100 15.91 11.46 -30.68
C THR A 100 16.97 12.57 -30.62
N GLY A 101 18.10 12.35 -31.30
CA GLY A 101 19.25 13.26 -31.26
C GLY A 101 20.08 13.14 -29.98
N PRO A 102 21.20 13.88 -29.89
CA PRO A 102 22.09 13.79 -28.73
C PRO A 102 21.46 14.34 -27.48
N VAL A 103 21.65 13.63 -26.38
CA VAL A 103 21.18 14.01 -25.04
C VAL A 103 22.29 13.93 -24.02
N ASN A 104 22.23 14.78 -22.99
CA ASN A 104 22.98 14.56 -21.77
C ASN A 104 22.19 13.59 -20.89
N PRO A 105 22.79 12.48 -20.43
CA PRO A 105 22.12 11.61 -19.50
C PRO A 105 21.90 12.32 -18.15
N GLY A 106 20.86 11.89 -17.41
CA GLY A 106 20.51 12.44 -16.10
C GLY A 106 19.19 13.21 -16.10
N ARG A 107 18.77 13.56 -14.87
CA ARG A 107 17.48 14.22 -14.62
C ARG A 107 17.34 15.55 -15.33
N GLY A 108 18.40 16.36 -15.26
CA GLY A 108 18.38 17.74 -15.74
C GLY A 108 17.65 18.70 -14.80
N THR A 109 17.40 19.88 -15.35
CA THR A 109 16.69 20.98 -14.67
C THR A 109 15.57 21.45 -15.58
N GLU A 110 14.37 21.59 -15.06
CA GLU A 110 13.23 22.10 -15.81
C GLU A 110 13.55 23.47 -16.45
N GLY A 111 13.10 23.68 -17.69
CA GLY A 111 13.39 24.87 -18.44
C GLY A 111 14.75 24.88 -19.16
N ASP A 112 15.67 23.94 -18.87
CA ASP A 112 16.94 23.75 -19.58
C ASP A 112 17.03 22.36 -20.22
N PRO A 113 16.58 22.21 -21.49
CA PRO A 113 16.67 20.93 -22.21
C PRO A 113 18.10 20.40 -22.40
N SER A 114 19.13 21.26 -22.29
CA SER A 114 20.52 20.85 -22.44
C SER A 114 21.11 20.17 -21.19
N SER A 115 20.43 20.33 -20.04
CA SER A 115 20.93 19.85 -18.75
C SER A 115 20.69 18.36 -18.50
N GLY A 116 19.76 17.71 -19.24
CA GLY A 116 19.38 16.31 -19.04
C GLY A 116 18.56 15.75 -20.19
N MET A 117 18.02 14.53 -19.96
CA MET A 117 17.21 13.83 -20.96
C MET A 117 15.70 14.08 -20.83
N TRP A 118 15.25 14.87 -19.88
CA TRP A 118 13.84 15.12 -19.64
C TRP A 118 13.08 15.75 -20.80
N SER A 119 11.79 15.50 -20.87
CA SER A 119 10.84 16.09 -21.81
C SER A 119 9.62 16.59 -21.07
N TYR A 120 8.90 17.57 -21.63
CA TYR A 120 7.51 17.76 -21.26
C TYR A 120 6.64 16.64 -21.85
N ALA A 121 5.64 16.24 -21.08
CA ALA A 121 4.56 15.34 -21.48
C ALA A 121 3.35 16.14 -21.93
N ASP A 122 2.75 15.80 -23.07
CA ASP A 122 1.45 16.35 -23.45
C ASP A 122 0.34 15.69 -22.62
N ARG A 123 0.06 16.26 -21.46
CA ARG A 123 -0.95 15.78 -20.51
C ARG A 123 -2.38 15.77 -21.10
N THR A 124 -2.65 16.57 -22.15
CA THR A 124 -3.98 16.59 -22.79
C THR A 124 -4.25 15.31 -23.60
N ARG A 125 -3.22 14.56 -23.92
CA ARG A 125 -3.26 13.30 -24.68
C ARG A 125 -2.78 12.10 -23.85
N GLU A 126 -2.56 12.31 -22.58
CA GLU A 126 -2.21 11.23 -21.64
C GLU A 126 -3.41 10.30 -21.44
N ILE A 127 -3.14 9.00 -21.46
CA ILE A 127 -4.12 7.96 -21.13
C ILE A 127 -3.58 7.17 -19.94
N CYS A 128 -4.38 7.09 -18.88
CA CYS A 128 -4.10 6.27 -17.71
C CYS A 128 -5.31 5.38 -17.42
N GLU A 129 -5.14 4.08 -17.59
CA GLU A 129 -6.16 3.05 -17.36
C GLU A 129 -5.54 1.87 -16.61
N PRO A 130 -6.29 1.09 -15.84
CA PRO A 130 -5.77 -0.14 -15.25
C PRO A 130 -5.07 -1.03 -16.29
N GLY A 131 -3.78 -1.30 -16.06
CA GLY A 131 -2.94 -2.10 -16.95
C GLY A 131 -2.42 -1.39 -18.19
N TYR A 132 -2.65 -0.08 -18.35
CA TYR A 132 -2.15 0.66 -19.52
C TYR A 132 -1.89 2.13 -19.21
N TYR A 133 -0.76 2.63 -19.69
CA TYR A 133 -0.40 4.05 -19.67
C TYR A 133 0.14 4.49 -21.01
N SER A 134 -0.16 5.72 -21.44
CA SER A 134 0.48 6.33 -22.60
C SER A 134 0.57 7.84 -22.51
N VAL A 135 1.66 8.39 -23.05
CA VAL A 135 1.88 9.84 -23.11
C VAL A 135 2.79 10.23 -24.28
N PRO A 136 2.51 11.33 -24.99
CA PRO A 136 3.45 11.92 -25.95
C PRO A 136 4.54 12.71 -25.23
N LEU A 137 5.80 12.49 -25.64
CA LEU A 137 6.98 13.24 -25.22
C LEU A 137 7.23 14.38 -26.21
N GLU A 138 6.99 15.62 -25.80
CA GLU A 138 7.02 16.78 -26.72
C GLU A 138 8.40 17.03 -27.33
N ARG A 139 9.46 16.97 -26.52
CA ARG A 139 10.84 17.22 -26.94
C ARG A 139 11.30 16.28 -28.04
N TYR A 140 10.88 15.03 -28.01
CA TYR A 140 11.36 13.96 -28.87
C TYR A 140 10.36 13.58 -29.97
N GLY A 141 9.11 14.07 -29.88
CA GLY A 141 8.03 13.70 -30.79
C GLY A 141 7.68 12.22 -30.76
N ILE A 142 7.93 11.57 -29.63
CA ILE A 142 7.71 10.13 -29.41
C ILE A 142 6.41 9.92 -28.62
N LEU A 143 5.58 8.98 -29.08
CA LEU A 143 4.50 8.44 -28.26
C LEU A 143 5.03 7.24 -27.48
N ALA A 144 5.00 7.35 -26.16
CA ALA A 144 5.32 6.26 -25.25
C ALA A 144 4.04 5.58 -24.77
N GLU A 145 4.01 4.26 -24.86
CA GLU A 145 2.89 3.41 -24.42
C GLU A 145 3.45 2.23 -23.62
N MET A 146 2.77 1.83 -22.55
CA MET A 146 3.19 0.72 -21.69
C MET A 146 2.04 -0.09 -21.14
N THR A 147 2.31 -1.36 -20.92
CA THR A 147 1.49 -2.35 -20.22
C THR A 147 2.41 -3.34 -19.51
N SER A 148 1.87 -4.26 -18.73
CA SER A 148 2.70 -5.20 -17.97
C SER A 148 2.04 -6.56 -17.78
N THR A 149 2.86 -7.54 -17.37
CA THR A 149 2.48 -8.71 -16.62
C THR A 149 2.89 -8.51 -15.15
N ALA A 150 2.88 -9.55 -14.33
CA ALA A 150 3.28 -9.42 -12.93
C ALA A 150 4.76 -9.04 -12.75
N ARG A 151 5.66 -9.56 -13.61
CA ARG A 151 7.12 -9.37 -13.50
C ARG A 151 7.75 -8.73 -14.71
N VAL A 152 6.98 -8.46 -15.78
CA VAL A 152 7.53 -7.94 -17.05
C VAL A 152 6.79 -6.69 -17.49
N GLY A 153 7.54 -5.61 -17.64
CA GLY A 153 7.10 -4.40 -18.30
C GLY A 153 7.17 -4.52 -19.82
N PHE A 154 6.18 -3.97 -20.53
CA PHE A 154 6.14 -4.00 -21.98
C PHE A 154 5.87 -2.61 -22.54
N HIS A 155 6.87 -2.05 -23.21
CA HIS A 155 6.81 -0.73 -23.83
C HIS A 155 6.59 -0.82 -25.34
N ARG A 156 5.91 0.19 -25.87
CA ARG A 156 5.82 0.49 -27.29
C ARG A 156 6.12 1.96 -27.52
N PHE A 157 7.24 2.25 -28.15
CA PHE A 157 7.64 3.61 -28.52
C PHE A 157 7.41 3.82 -29.99
N THR A 158 6.59 4.82 -30.33
CA THR A 158 6.35 5.24 -31.72
C THR A 158 7.21 6.47 -32.04
N PHE A 159 8.23 6.27 -32.82
CA PHE A 159 9.24 7.28 -33.17
C PHE A 159 8.84 8.14 -34.37
N PRO A 160 9.23 9.43 -34.41
CA PRO A 160 9.26 10.20 -35.64
C PRO A 160 10.39 9.71 -36.59
N ALA A 161 10.47 10.23 -37.78
CA ALA A 161 11.67 10.07 -38.61
C ALA A 161 12.85 10.79 -37.93
N SER A 162 13.93 10.06 -37.64
CA SER A 162 15.15 10.58 -37.05
C SER A 162 16.37 9.92 -37.66
N GLU A 163 17.51 10.63 -37.70
CA GLU A 163 18.80 10.06 -38.10
C GLU A 163 19.49 9.36 -36.88
N ASP A 164 19.10 9.74 -35.68
CA ASP A 164 19.76 9.35 -34.43
C ASP A 164 18.70 9.14 -33.35
N ALA A 165 18.19 7.92 -33.25
CA ALA A 165 17.23 7.49 -32.21
C ALA A 165 17.90 6.51 -31.29
N GLU A 166 17.63 6.60 -30.01
CA GLU A 166 18.15 5.69 -29.00
C GLU A 166 17.18 5.50 -27.82
N LEU A 167 17.45 4.46 -27.03
CA LEU A 167 16.83 4.20 -25.75
C LEU A 167 17.91 4.34 -24.67
N VAL A 168 17.66 5.20 -23.69
CA VAL A 168 18.60 5.43 -22.57
C VAL A 168 18.10 4.69 -21.36
N PHE A 169 18.90 3.76 -20.85
CA PHE A 169 18.71 3.14 -19.55
C PHE A 169 19.45 3.95 -18.50
N ASP A 170 18.73 4.38 -17.50
CA ASP A 170 19.27 5.14 -16.37
C ASP A 170 19.25 4.26 -15.12
N LEU A 171 20.44 3.91 -14.65
CA LEU A 171 20.64 3.17 -13.39
C LEU A 171 21.14 4.08 -12.25
N GLU A 172 21.26 5.40 -12.48
CA GLU A 172 21.60 6.34 -11.43
C GLU A 172 20.40 6.85 -10.69
N ASN A 173 19.37 7.26 -11.42
CA ASN A 173 18.24 7.98 -10.83
C ASN A 173 17.23 7.02 -10.20
N GLY A 174 17.04 7.14 -8.90
CA GLY A 174 15.88 6.75 -8.10
C GLY A 174 15.27 8.01 -7.49
N PHE A 175 14.44 7.91 -6.47
CA PHE A 175 13.88 9.11 -5.83
C PHE A 175 14.91 9.83 -4.96
N SER A 176 15.38 9.18 -3.90
CA SER A 176 16.33 9.74 -2.93
C SER A 176 17.44 8.78 -2.51
N ASP A 177 17.52 7.64 -3.14
CA ASP A 177 18.49 6.58 -2.87
C ASP A 177 19.87 6.87 -3.46
N VAL A 178 20.87 6.11 -2.99
CA VAL A 178 22.26 6.20 -3.43
C VAL A 178 22.65 4.88 -4.07
N VAL A 179 23.07 4.92 -5.34
CA VAL A 179 23.56 3.74 -6.06
C VAL A 179 24.91 3.31 -5.50
N ARG A 180 25.01 2.07 -5.03
CA ARG A 180 26.24 1.45 -4.51
C ARG A 180 26.95 0.62 -5.55
N ASP A 181 26.17 -0.10 -6.36
CA ASP A 181 26.67 -0.87 -7.47
C ASP A 181 25.61 -0.94 -8.57
N ALA A 182 26.05 -0.85 -9.81
CA ALA A 182 25.19 -1.02 -10.98
C ALA A 182 26.03 -1.55 -12.14
N GLY A 183 25.39 -2.24 -13.08
CA GLY A 183 26.07 -2.76 -14.23
C GLY A 183 25.15 -3.26 -15.31
N PHE A 184 25.75 -3.49 -16.49
CA PHE A 184 25.06 -4.05 -17.66
C PHE A 184 25.79 -5.27 -18.17
N GLU A 185 25.00 -6.25 -18.65
CA GLU A 185 25.44 -7.36 -19.49
C GLU A 185 24.79 -7.22 -20.87
N VAL A 186 25.50 -7.61 -21.94
CA VAL A 186 25.05 -7.38 -23.32
C VAL A 186 25.05 -8.67 -24.11
N GLU A 187 23.91 -9.01 -24.69
CA GLU A 187 23.75 -10.13 -25.63
C GLU A 187 23.74 -9.63 -27.07
N LYS A 188 24.49 -10.28 -27.96
CA LYS A 188 24.62 -9.91 -29.38
C LYS A 188 24.29 -11.04 -30.32
N ASP A 189 23.71 -10.70 -31.47
CA ASP A 189 23.52 -11.64 -32.58
C ASP A 189 24.83 -11.97 -33.31
N ALA A 190 24.74 -12.88 -34.28
CA ALA A 190 25.89 -13.28 -35.10
C ALA A 190 26.49 -12.13 -35.95
N ALA A 191 25.76 -11.05 -36.18
CA ALA A 191 26.22 -9.86 -36.87
C ALA A 191 26.85 -8.81 -35.89
N GLY A 192 26.90 -9.10 -34.57
CA GLY A 192 27.44 -8.24 -33.55
C GLY A 192 26.47 -7.14 -33.09
N ARG A 193 25.21 -7.17 -33.51
CA ARG A 193 24.19 -6.22 -33.08
C ARG A 193 23.62 -6.64 -31.70
N VAL A 194 23.30 -5.67 -30.86
CA VAL A 194 22.75 -5.90 -29.55
C VAL A 194 21.29 -6.30 -29.63
N THR A 195 20.92 -7.45 -29.05
CA THR A 195 19.57 -8.01 -29.06
C THR A 195 18.90 -7.99 -27.70
N ALA A 196 19.71 -8.05 -26.62
CA ALA A 196 19.23 -7.96 -25.26
C ALA A 196 20.27 -7.35 -24.34
N ILE A 197 19.83 -6.82 -23.21
CA ILE A 197 20.69 -6.37 -22.12
C ILE A 197 20.16 -6.88 -20.79
N GLY A 198 21.05 -7.38 -19.94
CA GLY A 198 20.80 -7.60 -18.52
C GLY A 198 21.48 -6.54 -17.69
N GLY A 199 21.13 -6.45 -16.42
CA GLY A 199 21.83 -5.57 -15.50
C GLY A 199 21.32 -5.69 -14.08
N TRP A 200 21.94 -4.89 -13.22
CA TRP A 200 21.58 -4.80 -11.82
C TRP A 200 21.71 -3.36 -11.31
N ARG A 201 20.98 -3.06 -10.24
CA ARG A 201 21.05 -1.82 -9.49
C ARG A 201 20.96 -2.13 -8.01
N TYR A 202 21.99 -1.80 -7.24
CA TYR A 202 22.05 -1.95 -5.78
C TYR A 202 22.09 -0.58 -5.15
N THR A 203 21.17 -0.33 -4.22
CA THR A 203 20.97 1.00 -3.65
C THR A 203 20.88 0.98 -2.14
N ILE A 204 21.12 2.13 -1.55
CA ILE A 204 20.80 2.47 -0.17
C ILE A 204 19.91 3.70 -0.20
N GLY A 205 18.69 3.53 0.23
CA GLY A 205 17.68 4.55 0.40
C GLY A 205 16.92 4.32 1.69
N TRP A 206 15.65 4.48 1.64
CA TRP A 206 14.74 4.02 2.69
C TRP A 206 14.81 2.48 2.81
N ALA A 207 14.73 1.77 1.70
CA ALA A 207 15.22 0.39 1.62
C ALA A 207 16.75 0.38 1.69
N ASN A 208 17.31 0.00 2.84
CA ASN A 208 18.72 0.21 3.18
C ASN A 208 19.72 -0.73 2.48
N ASN A 209 19.26 -1.73 1.73
CA ASN A 209 20.09 -2.70 0.99
C ASN A 209 19.32 -3.30 -0.19
N GLN A 210 18.68 -2.45 -0.99
CA GLN A 210 17.86 -2.89 -2.12
C GLN A 210 18.74 -3.45 -3.25
N LYS A 211 18.29 -4.56 -3.87
CA LYS A 211 18.92 -5.17 -5.03
C LYS A 211 17.86 -5.53 -6.06
N VAL A 212 18.01 -4.97 -7.25
CA VAL A 212 17.13 -5.23 -8.39
C VAL A 212 17.95 -5.69 -9.56
N PHE A 213 17.54 -6.78 -10.18
CA PHE A 213 18.09 -7.31 -11.44
C PHE A 213 17.06 -7.15 -12.53
N PHE A 214 17.53 -6.96 -13.76
CA PHE A 214 16.64 -6.87 -14.90
C PHE A 214 17.17 -7.59 -16.12
N TRP A 215 16.26 -7.95 -17.03
CA TRP A 215 16.53 -8.42 -18.37
C TRP A 215 15.63 -7.67 -19.36
N ALA A 216 16.22 -7.09 -20.41
CA ALA A 216 15.50 -6.34 -21.44
C ALA A 216 15.73 -6.95 -22.81
N GLU A 217 14.65 -7.14 -23.59
CA GLU A 217 14.67 -7.57 -24.98
C GLU A 217 14.02 -6.51 -25.87
N PHE A 218 14.46 -6.47 -27.14
CA PHE A 218 14.06 -5.45 -28.10
C PHE A 218 13.56 -6.06 -29.40
N SER A 219 12.46 -5.54 -29.95
CA SER A 219 11.93 -5.97 -31.25
C SER A 219 12.85 -5.61 -32.43
N ARG A 220 13.78 -4.68 -32.21
CA ARG A 220 14.77 -4.22 -33.18
C ARG A 220 16.16 -4.24 -32.55
N PRO A 221 17.12 -5.02 -33.07
CA PRO A 221 18.50 -5.00 -32.61
C PRO A 221 19.16 -3.64 -32.78
N ALA A 222 19.96 -3.22 -31.80
CA ALA A 222 20.71 -1.98 -31.86
C ALA A 222 21.99 -2.10 -32.67
N GLU A 223 22.42 -0.98 -33.25
CA GLU A 223 23.71 -0.84 -33.90
C GLU A 223 24.88 -0.90 -32.93
N GLY A 224 24.62 -0.49 -31.66
CA GLY A 224 25.59 -0.53 -30.54
C GLY A 224 24.95 -0.27 -29.20
N PHE A 225 25.70 -0.54 -28.16
CA PHE A 225 25.34 -0.20 -26.78
C PHE A 225 26.57 0.40 -26.11
N ASP A 226 26.44 1.63 -25.63
CA ASP A 226 27.52 2.32 -24.95
C ASP A 226 27.13 2.55 -23.48
N ILE A 227 28.05 2.26 -22.59
CA ILE A 227 27.91 2.52 -21.17
C ILE A 227 28.64 3.82 -20.85
N VAL A 228 27.96 4.75 -20.22
CA VAL A 228 28.48 6.07 -19.84
C VAL A 228 28.37 6.23 -18.33
N GLU A 229 29.49 6.51 -17.68
CA GLU A 229 29.49 6.96 -16.28
C GLU A 229 29.16 8.45 -16.22
N ASN A 230 28.22 8.85 -15.37
CA ASN A 230 27.93 10.26 -15.17
C ASN A 230 29.09 10.93 -14.39
N PRO A 231 29.76 11.93 -14.99
CA PRO A 231 30.83 12.66 -14.30
C PRO A 231 30.33 13.55 -13.16
N VAL A 232 29.02 13.88 -13.14
CA VAL A 232 28.39 14.66 -12.06
C VAL A 232 27.83 13.70 -11.03
N LYS A 233 28.60 13.43 -9.99
CA LYS A 233 28.16 12.61 -8.85
C LYS A 233 27.10 13.38 -8.06
N LEU A 234 25.84 12.98 -8.18
CA LEU A 234 24.74 13.55 -7.39
C LEU A 234 24.76 13.08 -5.94
N HIS A 235 25.41 11.95 -5.65
CA HIS A 235 25.36 11.26 -4.35
C HIS A 235 26.74 10.73 -3.93
N GLY A 236 27.58 11.54 -3.34
CA GLY A 236 28.77 11.14 -2.58
C GLY A 236 29.83 10.26 -3.28
N GLU A 237 30.89 9.87 -2.54
CA GLU A 237 32.10 9.28 -3.12
C GLU A 237 31.99 7.79 -3.59
N ASN A 238 30.96 7.06 -3.17
CA ASN A 238 30.82 5.61 -3.42
C ASN A 238 29.68 5.26 -4.42
N THR A 239 29.27 6.20 -5.25
CA THR A 239 28.23 5.96 -6.25
C THR A 239 28.83 5.43 -7.55
N LYS A 240 28.07 4.58 -8.26
CA LYS A 240 28.39 4.12 -9.61
C LYS A 240 27.26 4.52 -10.57
N PRO A 241 27.13 5.82 -10.90
CA PRO A 241 26.11 6.28 -11.83
C PRO A 241 26.40 5.77 -13.21
N LEU A 242 25.49 4.95 -13.76
CA LEU A 242 25.61 4.37 -15.09
C LEU A 242 24.40 4.69 -15.95
N TYR A 243 24.69 5.01 -17.21
CA TYR A 243 23.71 5.11 -18.27
C TYR A 243 24.05 4.14 -19.38
N GLY A 244 23.06 3.46 -19.92
CA GLY A 244 23.21 2.59 -21.08
C GLY A 244 22.51 3.17 -22.30
N HIS A 245 23.25 3.47 -23.37
CA HIS A 245 22.70 4.00 -24.61
C HIS A 245 22.52 2.88 -25.64
N TYR A 246 21.28 2.43 -25.83
CA TYR A 246 20.90 1.44 -26.83
C TYR A 246 20.62 2.15 -28.16
N ARG A 247 21.59 2.15 -29.08
CA ARG A 247 21.57 2.95 -30.32
C ARG A 247 20.73 2.29 -31.42
N LEU A 248 19.57 2.83 -31.67
CA LEU A 248 18.70 2.41 -32.75
C LEU A 248 19.17 2.98 -34.11
N GLY A 249 19.84 4.15 -34.10
CA GLY A 249 20.20 4.87 -35.31
C GLY A 249 18.98 5.46 -36.04
N LYS A 250 18.87 5.26 -37.36
CA LYS A 250 17.77 5.84 -38.14
C LYS A 250 16.42 5.22 -37.85
N THR A 251 15.41 6.06 -37.67
CA THR A 251 14.00 5.65 -37.59
C THR A 251 13.19 6.28 -38.73
N LYS A 252 12.12 5.60 -39.13
CA LYS A 252 11.12 6.13 -40.07
C LYS A 252 10.00 6.81 -39.27
N LYS A 253 9.23 7.65 -39.94
CA LYS A 253 8.02 8.21 -39.35
C LYS A 253 7.08 7.08 -38.93
N ASP A 254 6.56 7.20 -37.73
CA ASP A 254 5.62 6.24 -37.07
C ASP A 254 6.21 4.83 -36.92
N GLU A 255 7.55 4.69 -36.85
CA GLU A 255 8.21 3.43 -36.58
C GLU A 255 8.01 3.04 -35.12
N GLN A 256 7.52 1.82 -34.89
CA GLN A 256 7.31 1.28 -33.55
C GLN A 256 8.48 0.38 -33.13
N VAL A 257 9.03 0.67 -31.96
CA VAL A 257 10.02 -0.17 -31.29
C VAL A 257 9.38 -0.69 -30.00
N LEU A 258 9.36 -2.02 -29.88
CA LEU A 258 8.86 -2.69 -28.67
C LEU A 258 10.02 -3.07 -27.78
N VAL A 259 9.82 -2.91 -26.45
CA VAL A 259 10.82 -3.27 -25.44
C VAL A 259 10.12 -4.02 -24.31
N LYS A 260 10.64 -5.17 -23.94
CA LYS A 260 10.25 -5.91 -22.74
C LYS A 260 11.32 -5.73 -21.69
N VAL A 261 10.94 -5.48 -20.45
CA VAL A 261 11.86 -5.39 -19.30
C VAL A 261 11.29 -6.23 -18.17
N ALA A 262 11.94 -7.34 -17.87
CA ALA A 262 11.61 -8.16 -16.70
C ALA A 262 12.46 -7.74 -15.52
N LEU A 263 11.90 -7.80 -14.32
CA LEU A 263 12.61 -7.58 -13.05
C LEU A 263 12.65 -8.86 -12.23
N SER A 264 13.73 -9.02 -11.46
CA SER A 264 13.90 -10.09 -10.47
C SER A 264 14.57 -9.56 -9.21
N PRO A 265 14.15 -10.00 -8.02
CA PRO A 265 14.87 -9.72 -6.77
C PRO A 265 16.11 -10.62 -6.59
N VAL A 266 16.30 -11.61 -7.47
CA VAL A 266 17.27 -12.70 -7.30
C VAL A 266 18.49 -12.55 -8.19
N SER A 267 18.27 -12.53 -9.53
CA SER A 267 19.35 -12.52 -10.52
C SER A 267 18.87 -12.09 -11.92
N ILE A 268 19.83 -11.83 -12.82
CA ILE A 268 19.54 -11.59 -14.25
C ILE A 268 18.91 -12.82 -14.90
N GLU A 269 19.37 -14.04 -14.53
CA GLU A 269 18.80 -15.30 -15.00
C GLU A 269 17.34 -15.48 -14.54
N GLY A 270 17.02 -15.04 -13.30
CA GLY A 270 15.66 -14.99 -12.78
C GLY A 270 14.78 -14.10 -13.64
N ALA A 271 15.19 -12.87 -13.90
CA ALA A 271 14.47 -11.93 -14.77
C ALA A 271 14.27 -12.49 -16.20
N LYS A 272 15.28 -13.18 -16.73
CA LYS A 272 15.20 -13.84 -18.05
C LYS A 272 14.18 -15.00 -18.05
N ALA A 273 14.14 -15.78 -16.97
CA ALA A 273 13.18 -16.87 -16.81
C ALA A 273 11.74 -16.33 -16.65
N ASP A 274 11.55 -15.26 -15.88
CA ASP A 274 10.28 -14.56 -15.70
C ASP A 274 9.73 -14.06 -17.03
N MET A 275 10.58 -13.39 -17.85
CA MET A 275 10.19 -12.95 -19.18
C MET A 275 9.79 -14.10 -20.09
N ALA A 276 10.54 -15.18 -20.10
CA ALA A 276 10.25 -16.34 -20.91
C ALA A 276 8.92 -17.02 -20.52
N ALA A 277 8.58 -17.01 -19.24
CA ALA A 277 7.34 -17.59 -18.72
C ALA A 277 6.11 -16.70 -18.95
N GLU A 278 6.23 -15.39 -18.65
CA GLU A 278 5.07 -14.48 -18.64
C GLU A 278 4.84 -13.78 -19.97
N LEU A 279 5.91 -13.44 -20.73
CA LEU A 279 5.82 -12.65 -21.96
C LEU A 279 6.75 -13.19 -23.07
N PRO A 280 6.55 -14.41 -23.57
CA PRO A 280 7.40 -14.99 -24.62
C PRO A 280 7.24 -14.32 -25.98
N GLY A 281 6.10 -13.68 -26.23
CA GLY A 281 5.75 -13.05 -27.52
C GLY A 281 5.92 -11.52 -27.54
N TRP A 282 5.54 -10.94 -28.69
CA TRP A 282 5.64 -9.49 -28.95
C TRP A 282 4.27 -8.83 -29.27
N ASP A 283 3.16 -9.45 -28.84
CA ASP A 283 1.82 -8.90 -29.08
C ASP A 283 1.42 -7.93 -27.96
N PHE A 284 1.78 -6.67 -28.13
CA PHE A 284 1.45 -5.59 -27.19
C PHE A 284 -0.06 -5.46 -26.93
N LYS A 285 -0.89 -5.64 -27.96
CA LYS A 285 -2.35 -5.51 -27.81
C LYS A 285 -2.93 -6.64 -26.98
N ALA A 286 -2.45 -7.87 -27.21
CA ALA A 286 -2.87 -9.01 -26.41
C ALA A 286 -2.45 -8.86 -24.95
N THR A 287 -1.22 -8.40 -24.68
CA THR A 287 -0.75 -8.15 -23.30
C THR A 287 -1.56 -7.05 -22.61
N ARG A 288 -1.82 -5.91 -23.27
CA ARG A 288 -2.70 -4.85 -22.75
C ARG A 288 -4.09 -5.39 -22.40
N LYS A 289 -4.65 -6.21 -23.30
CA LYS A 289 -5.95 -6.83 -23.04
C LYS A 289 -5.90 -7.75 -21.83
N ALA A 290 -4.88 -8.60 -21.71
CA ALA A 290 -4.71 -9.51 -20.58
C ALA A 290 -4.56 -8.76 -19.25
N ALA A 291 -3.81 -7.64 -19.21
CA ALA A 291 -3.69 -6.78 -18.05
C ALA A 291 -5.04 -6.17 -17.64
N ARG A 292 -5.83 -5.66 -18.62
CA ARG A 292 -7.17 -5.16 -18.35
C ARG A 292 -8.12 -6.25 -17.87
N ASP A 293 -8.05 -7.46 -18.46
CA ASP A 293 -8.87 -8.60 -18.03
C ASP A 293 -8.53 -9.00 -16.58
N ALA A 294 -7.25 -9.01 -16.19
CA ALA A 294 -6.82 -9.28 -14.82
C ALA A 294 -7.37 -8.24 -13.83
N TRP A 295 -7.36 -6.97 -14.20
CA TRP A 295 -8.00 -5.93 -13.39
C TRP A 295 -9.52 -6.11 -13.30
N ASN A 296 -10.20 -6.44 -14.40
CA ASN A 296 -11.64 -6.73 -14.38
C ASN A 296 -11.98 -7.90 -13.48
N GLU A 297 -11.17 -8.97 -13.48
CA GLU A 297 -11.36 -10.13 -12.60
C GLU A 297 -11.18 -9.73 -11.11
N ALA A 298 -10.13 -8.96 -10.80
CA ALA A 298 -9.87 -8.53 -9.44
C ALA A 298 -10.94 -7.55 -8.91
N LEU A 299 -11.36 -6.58 -9.72
CA LEU A 299 -12.40 -5.61 -9.36
C LEU A 299 -13.80 -6.24 -9.25
N ALA A 300 -14.06 -7.32 -9.99
CA ALA A 300 -15.32 -8.08 -9.90
C ALA A 300 -15.51 -8.81 -8.57
N LYS A 301 -14.52 -8.81 -7.69
CA LYS A 301 -14.66 -9.32 -6.30
C LYS A 301 -15.72 -8.54 -5.52
N VAL A 302 -15.98 -7.29 -5.90
CA VAL A 302 -17.06 -6.48 -5.31
C VAL A 302 -17.87 -5.81 -6.41
N GLU A 303 -19.17 -6.07 -6.43
CA GLU A 303 -20.12 -5.40 -7.32
C GLU A 303 -20.98 -4.40 -6.52
N VAL A 304 -21.12 -3.16 -7.00
CA VAL A 304 -21.91 -2.13 -6.34
C VAL A 304 -22.98 -1.55 -7.28
N THR A 305 -24.16 -1.24 -6.73
CA THR A 305 -25.24 -0.56 -7.43
C THR A 305 -25.26 0.91 -7.00
N GLY A 306 -24.99 1.83 -7.91
CA GLY A 306 -24.92 3.25 -7.58
C GLY A 306 -24.78 4.14 -8.81
N SER A 307 -24.56 5.45 -8.59
CA SER A 307 -24.29 6.40 -9.67
C SER A 307 -22.92 6.13 -10.31
N GLU A 308 -22.72 6.57 -11.54
CA GLU A 308 -21.43 6.45 -12.23
C GLU A 308 -20.30 7.13 -11.44
N LYS A 309 -20.56 8.31 -10.87
CA LYS A 309 -19.60 9.03 -10.02
C LYS A 309 -19.21 8.22 -8.78
N ASP A 310 -20.18 7.67 -8.05
CA ASP A 310 -19.89 6.87 -6.86
C ASP A 310 -19.14 5.57 -7.21
N LYS A 311 -19.47 4.96 -8.35
CA LYS A 311 -18.73 3.80 -8.87
C LYS A 311 -17.30 4.15 -9.22
N THR A 312 -17.04 5.31 -9.84
CA THR A 312 -15.68 5.76 -10.17
C THR A 312 -14.83 5.87 -8.90
N ILE A 313 -15.33 6.53 -7.87
CA ILE A 313 -14.62 6.66 -6.60
C ILE A 313 -14.40 5.28 -5.96
N PHE A 314 -15.45 4.45 -5.90
CA PHE A 314 -15.40 3.14 -5.28
C PHE A 314 -14.43 2.18 -5.97
N TYR A 315 -14.51 2.05 -7.30
CA TYR A 315 -13.63 1.13 -8.05
C TYR A 315 -12.19 1.66 -8.12
N THR A 316 -11.98 2.98 -8.06
CA THR A 316 -10.64 3.54 -7.93
C THR A 316 -10.04 3.23 -6.55
N ALA A 317 -10.83 3.39 -5.47
CA ALA A 317 -10.39 2.97 -4.15
C ALA A 317 -10.08 1.46 -4.11
N LEU A 318 -10.93 0.63 -4.69
CA LEU A 318 -10.69 -0.81 -4.78
C LEU A 318 -9.43 -1.15 -5.60
N TYR A 319 -9.17 -0.42 -6.69
CA TYR A 319 -7.94 -0.52 -7.48
C TYR A 319 -6.69 -0.20 -6.63
N HIS A 320 -6.71 0.88 -5.83
CA HIS A 320 -5.59 1.26 -4.98
C HIS A 320 -5.23 0.16 -3.96
N THR A 321 -6.21 -0.55 -3.40
CA THR A 321 -5.96 -1.64 -2.43
C THR A 321 -5.25 -2.85 -3.03
N MET A 322 -5.06 -2.91 -4.35
CA MET A 322 -4.43 -4.01 -5.06
C MET A 322 -3.14 -3.60 -5.82
N VAL A 323 -2.66 -2.36 -5.62
CA VAL A 323 -1.36 -1.92 -6.11
C VAL A 323 -0.24 -2.54 -5.27
N ALA A 324 -0.46 -2.69 -3.97
CA ALA A 324 0.43 -3.38 -3.03
C ALA A 324 -0.41 -4.17 -1.99
N PRO A 325 0.20 -5.14 -1.24
CA PRO A 325 1.58 -5.60 -1.37
C PRO A 325 1.82 -6.26 -2.73
N SER A 326 3.05 -6.19 -3.24
CA SER A 326 3.39 -6.74 -4.55
C SER A 326 4.13 -8.06 -4.45
N VAL A 327 3.93 -8.97 -5.41
CA VAL A 327 4.66 -10.24 -5.48
C VAL A 327 6.17 -9.99 -5.49
N TYR A 328 6.93 -10.84 -4.79
CA TYR A 328 8.38 -10.65 -4.60
C TYR A 328 9.14 -11.97 -4.67
N ASN A 329 8.89 -12.74 -5.70
CA ASN A 329 9.63 -13.95 -6.06
C ASN A 329 9.59 -14.14 -7.58
N ASP A 330 10.60 -14.83 -8.11
CA ASP A 330 10.66 -15.25 -9.50
C ASP A 330 9.65 -16.40 -9.78
N VAL A 331 9.37 -16.68 -11.03
CA VAL A 331 8.42 -17.76 -11.43
C VAL A 331 8.84 -19.15 -10.96
N ASP A 332 10.11 -19.37 -10.62
CA ASP A 332 10.62 -20.62 -10.05
C ASP A 332 10.47 -20.69 -8.52
N GLY A 333 9.87 -19.67 -7.88
CA GLY A 333 9.63 -19.61 -6.44
C GLY A 333 10.76 -18.97 -5.63
N LYS A 334 11.91 -18.66 -6.25
CA LYS A 334 13.03 -18.04 -5.52
C LYS A 334 12.75 -16.59 -5.17
N TYR A 335 13.19 -16.18 -3.98
CA TYR A 335 13.09 -14.80 -3.51
C TYR A 335 14.30 -14.41 -2.65
N ARG A 336 14.51 -13.10 -2.49
CA ARG A 336 15.51 -12.56 -1.56
C ARG A 336 14.87 -12.32 -0.20
N GLY A 337 15.47 -12.90 0.84
CA GLY A 337 15.04 -12.73 2.23
C GLY A 337 15.56 -11.44 2.87
N ALA A 338 15.01 -11.11 4.04
CA ALA A 338 15.39 -9.92 4.82
C ALA A 338 16.85 -9.98 5.34
N ASP A 339 17.49 -11.16 5.33
CA ASP A 339 18.91 -11.36 5.64
C ASP A 339 19.82 -11.34 4.38
N ASP A 340 19.30 -10.86 3.26
CA ASP A 340 19.98 -10.76 1.96
C ASP A 340 20.36 -12.11 1.30
N LYS A 341 19.85 -13.24 1.80
CA LYS A 341 20.05 -14.54 1.20
C LYS A 341 18.94 -14.90 0.22
N ILE A 342 19.23 -15.80 -0.70
CA ILE A 342 18.23 -16.35 -1.63
C ILE A 342 17.63 -17.61 -1.06
N TYR A 343 16.31 -17.68 -1.08
CA TYR A 343 15.50 -18.80 -0.59
C TYR A 343 14.67 -19.39 -1.73
N ASP A 344 14.38 -20.69 -1.64
CA ASP A 344 13.36 -21.35 -2.45
C ASP A 344 12.06 -21.35 -1.62
N GLY A 345 11.00 -20.71 -2.14
CA GLY A 345 9.67 -20.67 -1.52
C GLY A 345 8.69 -21.57 -2.25
N ASP A 346 7.84 -22.26 -1.49
CA ASP A 346 6.68 -22.99 -1.99
C ASP A 346 5.36 -22.23 -1.80
N PHE A 347 5.48 -20.91 -1.57
CA PHE A 347 4.40 -19.93 -1.39
C PHE A 347 4.66 -18.69 -2.24
N GLN A 348 3.64 -17.87 -2.45
CA GLN A 348 3.79 -16.57 -3.08
C GLN A 348 4.35 -15.57 -2.06
N ASN A 349 5.61 -15.15 -2.25
CA ASN A 349 6.19 -14.11 -1.40
C ASN A 349 5.75 -12.70 -1.85
N TYR A 350 5.72 -11.77 -0.89
CA TYR A 350 5.31 -10.38 -1.10
C TYR A 350 6.30 -9.39 -0.46
N THR A 351 6.25 -8.16 -0.96
CA THR A 351 6.95 -7.00 -0.40
C THR A 351 6.04 -5.77 -0.38
N THR A 352 6.55 -4.65 0.13
CA THR A 352 5.84 -3.37 0.27
C THR A 352 4.70 -3.50 1.27
N PHE A 353 5.10 -3.79 2.51
CA PHE A 353 4.20 -3.91 3.65
C PHE A 353 4.28 -2.67 4.53
N SER A 354 3.33 -1.76 4.38
CA SER A 354 3.12 -0.60 5.25
C SER A 354 2.18 -0.98 6.40
N LEU A 355 2.69 -1.72 7.39
CA LEU A 355 1.79 -2.42 8.32
C LEU A 355 1.19 -1.53 9.40
N TRP A 356 1.87 -0.44 9.80
CA TRP A 356 1.29 0.53 10.74
C TRP A 356 -0.01 1.14 10.24
N ASP A 357 -0.08 1.34 8.93
CA ASP A 357 -1.24 1.86 8.23
C ASP A 357 -2.24 0.74 7.96
N THR A 358 -1.82 -0.30 7.24
CA THR A 358 -2.68 -1.29 6.61
C THR A 358 -3.33 -2.28 7.56
N TYR A 359 -2.81 -2.50 8.79
CA TYR A 359 -3.47 -3.39 9.76
C TYR A 359 -4.88 -2.92 10.14
N ARG A 360 -5.19 -1.63 9.91
CA ARG A 360 -6.43 -0.97 10.36
C ARG A 360 -7.61 -1.21 9.41
N ALA A 361 -7.37 -1.29 8.09
CA ALA A 361 -8.43 -1.54 7.11
C ALA A 361 -7.99 -2.41 5.93
N ALA A 362 -6.82 -2.16 5.32
CA ALA A 362 -6.42 -2.87 4.10
C ALA A 362 -6.21 -4.37 4.35
N MET A 363 -5.52 -4.76 5.44
CA MET A 363 -5.34 -6.17 5.79
C MET A 363 -6.68 -6.83 6.20
N PRO A 364 -7.54 -6.23 7.05
CA PRO A 364 -8.90 -6.72 7.26
C PRO A 364 -9.73 -6.88 5.99
N LEU A 365 -9.69 -5.93 5.06
CA LEU A 365 -10.37 -6.02 3.77
C LEU A 365 -9.82 -7.18 2.93
N MET A 366 -8.50 -7.36 2.91
CA MET A 366 -7.83 -8.46 2.20
C MET A 366 -8.39 -9.82 2.63
N THR A 367 -8.61 -10.03 3.94
CA THR A 367 -9.18 -11.28 4.46
C THR A 367 -10.62 -11.54 3.97
N LEU A 368 -11.38 -10.51 3.62
CA LEU A 368 -12.75 -10.64 3.12
C LEU A 368 -12.80 -10.94 1.62
N ILE A 369 -12.04 -10.21 0.80
CA ILE A 369 -12.19 -10.24 -0.68
C ILE A 369 -11.04 -10.95 -1.40
N HIS A 370 -9.90 -11.16 -0.74
CA HIS A 370 -8.74 -11.90 -1.26
C HIS A 370 -8.23 -12.98 -0.30
N PRO A 371 -9.13 -13.81 0.29
CA PRO A 371 -8.71 -14.84 1.26
C PRO A 371 -7.68 -15.83 0.71
N GLU A 372 -7.66 -16.00 -0.63
CA GLU A 372 -6.69 -16.85 -1.32
C GLU A 372 -5.21 -16.41 -1.20
N ARG A 373 -4.96 -15.18 -0.72
CA ARG A 373 -3.61 -14.62 -0.53
C ARG A 373 -3.17 -14.60 0.93
N CYS A 374 -4.10 -14.75 1.85
CA CYS A 374 -3.83 -14.47 3.27
C CYS A 374 -2.87 -15.50 3.91
N ASP A 375 -2.93 -16.77 3.51
CA ASP A 375 -1.97 -17.78 3.99
C ASP A 375 -0.55 -17.48 3.50
N ASP A 376 -0.38 -17.11 2.23
CA ASP A 376 0.92 -16.71 1.67
C ASP A 376 1.48 -15.45 2.34
N ILE A 377 0.63 -14.46 2.66
CA ILE A 377 1.03 -13.25 3.39
C ILE A 377 1.45 -13.61 4.82
N THR A 378 0.73 -14.50 5.49
CA THR A 378 1.08 -14.99 6.84
C THR A 378 2.43 -15.73 6.81
N ALA A 379 2.64 -16.57 5.80
CA ALA A 379 3.93 -17.25 5.59
C ALA A 379 5.06 -16.23 5.31
N ALA A 380 4.82 -15.21 4.48
CA ALA A 380 5.79 -14.16 4.21
C ALA A 380 6.21 -13.42 5.51
N PHE A 381 5.26 -13.04 6.37
CA PHE A 381 5.56 -12.41 7.67
C PHE A 381 6.39 -13.32 8.57
N TYR A 382 6.05 -14.60 8.61
CA TYR A 382 6.81 -15.57 9.41
C TYR A 382 8.24 -15.75 8.88
N HIS A 383 8.45 -15.83 7.57
CA HIS A 383 9.79 -15.94 6.99
C HIS A 383 10.61 -14.66 7.19
N ILE A 384 10.00 -13.48 7.11
CA ILE A 384 10.66 -12.22 7.48
C ILE A 384 11.11 -12.29 8.95
N TYR A 385 10.23 -12.74 9.87
CA TYR A 385 10.61 -12.94 11.27
C TYR A 385 11.80 -13.89 11.43
N GLU A 386 11.82 -15.04 10.76
CA GLU A 386 12.94 -15.99 10.85
C GLU A 386 14.26 -15.39 10.32
N GLN A 387 14.20 -14.48 9.35
CA GLN A 387 15.35 -13.89 8.69
C GLN A 387 15.91 -12.67 9.43
N GLN A 388 15.08 -11.86 10.08
CA GLN A 388 15.51 -10.63 10.76
C GLN A 388 15.32 -10.64 12.29
N GLY A 389 14.53 -11.57 12.84
CA GLY A 389 14.31 -11.79 14.27
C GLY A 389 13.06 -11.13 14.85
N ASP A 390 12.24 -10.46 14.02
CA ASP A 390 10.94 -9.90 14.39
C ASP A 390 10.00 -9.85 13.18
N LEU A 391 8.69 -9.78 13.47
CA LEU A 391 7.67 -9.57 12.46
C LEU A 391 7.83 -8.18 11.83
N PRO A 392 7.49 -8.00 10.56
CA PRO A 392 7.77 -6.76 9.83
C PRO A 392 7.03 -5.55 10.42
N VAL A 393 7.64 -4.38 10.29
CA VAL A 393 7.03 -3.07 10.61
C VAL A 393 6.68 -2.35 9.31
N TRP A 394 7.68 -2.03 8.51
CA TRP A 394 7.56 -1.46 7.17
C TRP A 394 8.61 -2.09 6.25
N HIS A 395 8.27 -3.23 5.69
CA HIS A 395 9.19 -4.04 4.89
C HIS A 395 9.11 -3.67 3.40
N LEU A 396 10.22 -3.20 2.86
CA LEU A 396 10.37 -2.75 1.47
C LEU A 396 11.53 -3.47 0.78
N MET A 397 11.26 -4.22 -0.28
CA MET A 397 12.27 -4.85 -1.14
C MET A 397 13.31 -5.66 -0.35
N SER A 398 12.85 -6.57 0.48
CA SER A 398 13.63 -7.37 1.44
C SER A 398 14.36 -6.58 2.54
N CYS A 399 14.02 -5.31 2.73
CA CYS A 399 14.61 -4.49 3.78
C CYS A 399 13.56 -4.08 4.80
N GLU A 400 13.87 -4.25 6.09
CA GLU A 400 13.08 -3.60 7.13
C GLU A 400 13.54 -2.15 7.27
N THR A 401 12.59 -1.22 7.17
CA THR A 401 12.88 0.21 7.30
C THR A 401 12.72 0.71 8.73
N ASP A 402 12.07 -0.07 9.61
CA ASP A 402 11.67 0.33 10.97
C ASP A 402 10.93 1.68 11.01
N CYS A 403 10.35 2.08 9.88
CA CYS A 403 9.54 3.29 9.81
C CYS A 403 8.22 3.06 10.55
N MET A 404 7.78 4.03 11.33
CA MET A 404 6.59 4.01 12.17
C MET A 404 6.73 3.23 13.48
N VAL A 405 5.74 3.44 14.34
CA VAL A 405 5.77 3.06 15.75
C VAL A 405 5.07 1.72 16.01
N GLY A 406 5.40 1.06 17.10
CA GLY A 406 4.74 -0.17 17.54
C GLY A 406 5.23 -1.45 16.83
N ASN A 407 4.44 -2.52 16.95
CA ASN A 407 4.65 -3.82 16.28
C ASN A 407 3.46 -4.14 15.36
N PRO A 408 3.27 -3.39 14.26
CA PRO A 408 2.07 -3.51 13.44
C PRO A 408 1.99 -4.85 12.70
N GLY A 409 3.12 -5.44 12.31
CA GLY A 409 3.15 -6.77 11.71
C GLY A 409 2.64 -7.86 12.64
N LEU A 410 2.88 -7.72 13.96
CA LEU A 410 2.30 -8.63 14.93
C LEU A 410 0.77 -8.52 14.95
N ILE A 411 0.22 -7.30 14.82
CA ILE A 411 -1.23 -7.08 14.79
C ILE A 411 -1.85 -7.75 13.55
N ALA A 412 -1.28 -7.50 12.38
CA ALA A 412 -1.76 -8.09 11.13
C ALA A 412 -1.62 -9.62 11.11
N PHE A 413 -0.52 -10.15 11.63
CA PHE A 413 -0.27 -11.58 11.78
C PHE A 413 -1.29 -12.24 12.73
N ALA A 414 -1.54 -11.63 13.88
CA ALA A 414 -2.54 -12.10 14.84
C ALA A 414 -3.96 -12.06 14.27
N ASP A 415 -4.31 -11.01 13.50
CA ASP A 415 -5.61 -10.87 12.85
C ASP A 415 -5.85 -11.97 11.80
N ASN A 416 -4.83 -12.31 11.00
CA ASN A 416 -4.88 -13.42 10.07
C ASN A 416 -5.11 -14.75 10.80
N ILE A 417 -4.37 -15.02 11.88
CA ILE A 417 -4.49 -16.26 12.67
C ILE A 417 -5.91 -16.44 13.21
N VAL A 418 -6.50 -15.42 13.83
CA VAL A 418 -7.85 -15.55 14.41
C VAL A 418 -8.95 -15.69 13.35
N LYS A 419 -8.66 -15.35 12.09
CA LYS A 419 -9.52 -15.55 10.93
C LYS A 419 -9.26 -16.88 10.21
N GLY A 420 -8.30 -17.68 10.68
CA GLY A 420 -7.99 -19.02 10.18
C GLY A 420 -6.92 -19.09 9.10
N PHE A 421 -6.16 -18.02 8.87
CA PHE A 421 -5.04 -17.98 7.93
C PHE A 421 -3.72 -18.15 8.69
N ASP A 422 -3.27 -19.40 8.81
CA ASP A 422 -2.09 -19.77 9.62
C ASP A 422 -0.81 -19.93 8.78
N GLY A 423 -0.88 -19.77 7.45
CA GLY A 423 0.26 -19.92 6.54
C GLY A 423 0.86 -21.33 6.54
N GLY A 424 0.13 -22.33 7.00
CA GLY A 424 0.63 -23.71 7.15
C GLY A 424 1.59 -23.90 8.33
N LEU A 425 1.66 -22.95 9.26
CA LEU A 425 2.57 -22.93 10.40
C LEU A 425 1.98 -23.68 11.60
N SER A 426 2.85 -24.24 12.42
CA SER A 426 2.42 -24.85 13.69
C SER A 426 2.08 -23.78 14.73
N LYS A 427 1.22 -24.14 15.68
CA LYS A 427 0.88 -23.29 16.83
C LYS A 427 2.13 -22.73 17.54
N GLU A 428 3.15 -23.57 17.73
CA GLU A 428 4.40 -23.20 18.39
C GLU A 428 5.18 -22.16 17.59
N GLN A 429 5.19 -22.26 16.26
CA GLN A 429 5.81 -21.27 15.37
C GLN A 429 5.08 -19.94 15.43
N LEU A 430 3.75 -19.95 15.34
CA LEU A 430 2.91 -18.76 15.43
C LEU A 430 3.10 -18.01 16.75
N LEU A 431 3.01 -18.73 17.89
CA LEU A 431 3.20 -18.14 19.22
C LEU A 431 4.61 -17.59 19.41
N ARG A 432 5.64 -18.34 18.95
CA ARG A 432 7.03 -17.91 19.06
C ARG A 432 7.28 -16.61 18.30
N ALA A 433 6.84 -16.52 17.06
CA ALA A 433 7.03 -15.31 16.25
C ALA A 433 6.42 -14.08 16.92
N MET A 434 5.20 -14.20 17.45
CA MET A 434 4.51 -13.10 18.14
C MET A 434 5.19 -12.73 19.48
N THR A 435 5.54 -13.73 20.31
CA THR A 435 6.11 -13.48 21.64
C THR A 435 7.53 -12.95 21.57
N GLU A 436 8.38 -13.43 20.67
CA GLU A 436 9.73 -12.92 20.47
C GLU A 436 9.70 -11.50 19.91
N THR A 437 8.84 -11.19 18.93
CA THR A 437 8.62 -9.81 18.46
C THR A 437 8.18 -8.88 19.58
N ALA A 438 7.20 -9.30 20.41
CA ALA A 438 6.65 -8.48 21.51
C ALA A 438 7.62 -8.24 22.67
N THR A 439 8.75 -8.95 22.71
CA THR A 439 9.75 -8.86 23.80
C THR A 439 11.17 -8.52 23.32
N ARG A 440 11.34 -8.24 22.05
CA ARG A 440 12.63 -7.83 21.50
C ARG A 440 13.10 -6.52 22.16
N PRO A 441 14.35 -6.46 22.70
CA PRO A 441 14.77 -5.34 23.55
C PRO A 441 15.31 -4.15 22.72
N ASP A 442 14.60 -3.73 21.73
CA ASP A 442 14.87 -2.55 20.90
C ASP A 442 13.62 -1.66 20.77
N ARG A 443 13.70 -0.59 20.04
CA ARG A 443 12.63 0.36 19.74
C ARG A 443 11.82 0.77 21.00
N GLY A 444 12.51 0.91 22.16
CA GLY A 444 11.91 1.30 23.43
C GLY A 444 11.29 0.17 24.27
N GLN A 445 11.26 -1.07 23.75
CA GLN A 445 10.69 -2.21 24.51
C GLN A 445 11.50 -2.56 25.76
N ASP A 446 12.82 -2.37 25.77
CA ASP A 446 13.68 -2.51 26.96
C ASP A 446 13.27 -1.53 28.06
N LEU A 447 12.94 -0.30 27.69
CA LEU A 447 12.43 0.72 28.64
C LEU A 447 11.04 0.35 29.13
N ARG A 448 10.15 -0.10 28.24
CA ARG A 448 8.80 -0.54 28.58
C ARG A 448 8.82 -1.71 29.56
N MET A 449 9.68 -2.70 29.35
CA MET A 449 9.86 -3.81 30.29
C MET A 449 10.39 -3.35 31.65
N LYS A 450 11.23 -2.32 31.68
CA LYS A 450 11.84 -1.81 32.91
C LYS A 450 10.91 -0.93 33.73
N TYR A 451 10.16 -0.04 33.07
CA TYR A 451 9.35 0.98 33.73
C TYR A 451 7.84 0.67 33.76
N GLY A 452 7.38 -0.33 32.98
CA GLY A 452 5.97 -0.61 32.72
C GLY A 452 5.37 0.29 31.63
N TYR A 453 6.13 1.25 31.13
CA TYR A 453 5.81 2.17 30.03
C TYR A 453 7.10 2.73 29.43
N ILE A 454 7.03 3.39 28.29
CA ILE A 454 8.19 4.05 27.65
C ILE A 454 8.30 5.49 28.14
N PRO A 455 9.34 5.85 28.93
CA PRO A 455 9.51 7.22 29.43
C PRO A 455 9.85 8.22 28.32
N ALA A 456 9.12 9.32 28.25
CA ALA A 456 9.26 10.37 27.26
C ALA A 456 10.58 11.15 27.32
N ASP A 457 11.27 11.13 28.47
CA ASP A 457 12.60 11.73 28.64
C ASP A 457 13.75 10.80 28.28
N LEU A 458 13.47 9.53 27.99
CA LEU A 458 14.48 8.53 27.60
C LEU A 458 14.30 8.03 26.17
N PHE A 459 13.12 8.20 25.59
CA PHE A 459 12.82 7.73 24.24
C PHE A 459 11.84 8.70 23.54
N ASN A 460 12.19 9.07 22.32
CA ASN A 460 11.37 9.99 21.53
C ASN A 460 10.08 9.30 21.06
N GLU A 461 8.97 10.03 21.01
CA GLU A 461 7.65 9.49 20.66
C GLU A 461 7.20 8.29 21.53
N GLY A 462 7.76 8.17 22.73
CA GLY A 462 7.60 7.01 23.62
C GLY A 462 6.13 6.70 23.95
N LEU A 463 5.26 7.72 24.03
CA LEU A 463 3.83 7.50 24.22
C LEU A 463 3.22 6.78 23.00
N SER A 464 3.50 7.25 21.79
CA SER A 464 2.98 6.66 20.56
C SER A 464 3.42 5.20 20.40
N TYR A 465 4.72 4.93 20.62
CA TYR A 465 5.24 3.56 20.61
C TYR A 465 4.54 2.66 21.61
N ASP A 466 4.35 3.12 22.85
CA ASP A 466 3.75 2.30 23.91
C ASP A 466 2.27 2.01 23.64
N MET A 467 1.52 3.00 23.15
CA MET A 467 0.10 2.81 22.82
C MET A 467 -0.07 1.81 21.68
N GLU A 468 0.76 1.86 20.65
CA GLU A 468 0.74 0.87 19.56
C GLU A 468 1.22 -0.52 20.05
N TYR A 469 2.19 -0.59 20.97
CA TYR A 469 2.56 -1.85 21.61
C TYR A 469 1.43 -2.42 22.48
N ALA A 470 0.63 -1.57 23.13
CA ALA A 470 -0.54 -2.02 23.88
C ALA A 470 -1.61 -2.66 22.96
N ILE A 471 -1.79 -2.11 21.75
CA ILE A 471 -2.67 -2.69 20.72
C ILE A 471 -2.10 -4.05 20.25
N ALA A 472 -0.78 -4.12 19.98
CA ALA A 472 -0.12 -5.35 19.55
C ALA A 472 -0.19 -6.45 20.63
N ASP A 473 0.00 -6.10 21.90
CA ASP A 473 -0.15 -7.03 23.03
C ASP A 473 -1.60 -7.57 23.12
N ALA A 474 -2.60 -6.71 22.90
CA ALA A 474 -3.99 -7.15 22.86
C ALA A 474 -4.26 -8.13 21.72
N ALA A 475 -3.74 -7.84 20.53
CA ALA A 475 -3.86 -8.72 19.36
C ALA A 475 -3.19 -10.08 19.61
N LEU A 476 -1.99 -10.09 20.21
CA LEU A 476 -1.32 -11.33 20.62
C LEU A 476 -2.16 -12.10 21.64
N ALA A 477 -2.77 -11.42 22.62
CA ALA A 477 -3.62 -12.08 23.59
C ALA A 477 -4.83 -12.77 22.96
N GLU A 478 -5.47 -12.13 21.96
CA GLU A 478 -6.60 -12.73 21.22
C GLU A 478 -6.13 -13.95 20.39
N ALA A 479 -4.98 -13.85 19.69
CA ALA A 479 -4.41 -14.96 18.92
C ALA A 479 -3.98 -16.12 19.83
N ALA A 480 -3.37 -15.84 20.98
CA ALA A 480 -3.00 -16.87 21.96
C ALA A 480 -4.24 -17.59 22.54
N ASP A 481 -5.30 -16.84 22.85
CA ASP A 481 -6.59 -17.41 23.25
C ASP A 481 -7.19 -18.33 22.17
N PHE A 482 -7.18 -17.88 20.93
CA PHE A 482 -7.63 -18.67 19.77
C PHE A 482 -6.82 -19.96 19.59
N LEU A 483 -5.50 -19.88 19.75
CA LEU A 483 -4.59 -21.02 19.70
C LEU A 483 -4.65 -21.91 20.99
N GLY A 484 -5.43 -21.51 22.01
CA GLY A 484 -5.64 -22.26 23.25
C GLY A 484 -4.52 -22.11 24.28
N ASP A 485 -3.65 -21.10 24.17
CA ASP A 485 -2.63 -20.75 25.18
C ASP A 485 -3.13 -19.64 26.11
N LYS A 486 -3.87 -20.05 27.13
CA LYS A 486 -4.49 -19.14 28.10
C LYS A 486 -3.50 -18.41 29.01
N GLU A 487 -2.33 -18.99 29.25
CA GLU A 487 -1.29 -18.37 30.07
C GLU A 487 -0.66 -17.19 29.34
N THR A 488 -0.22 -17.39 28.11
CA THR A 488 0.28 -16.32 27.24
C THR A 488 -0.78 -15.24 27.03
N ALA A 489 -2.03 -15.61 26.74
CA ALA A 489 -3.13 -14.67 26.57
C ALA A 489 -3.33 -13.77 27.81
N ALA A 490 -3.27 -14.33 29.03
CA ALA A 490 -3.44 -13.55 30.24
C ALA A 490 -2.31 -12.53 30.47
N VAL A 491 -1.06 -12.92 30.19
CA VAL A 491 0.10 -12.02 30.31
C VAL A 491 -0.02 -10.82 29.38
N TYR A 492 -0.30 -11.06 28.09
CA TYR A 492 -0.34 -10.00 27.10
C TYR A 492 -1.61 -9.14 27.20
N ARG A 493 -2.72 -9.69 27.66
CA ARG A 493 -3.92 -8.91 28.00
C ARG A 493 -3.66 -7.92 29.13
N GLU A 494 -2.90 -8.29 30.15
CA GLU A 494 -2.49 -7.35 31.21
C GLU A 494 -1.54 -6.27 30.66
N ARG A 495 -0.56 -6.64 29.83
CA ARG A 495 0.37 -5.68 29.20
C ARG A 495 -0.34 -4.68 28.30
N SER A 496 -1.43 -5.05 27.65
CA SER A 496 -2.21 -4.18 26.78
C SER A 496 -2.86 -2.99 27.48
N HIS A 497 -2.84 -2.98 28.83
CA HIS A 497 -3.33 -1.88 29.64
C HIS A 497 -2.28 -0.81 29.95
N SER A 498 -1.07 -0.86 29.38
CA SER A 498 0.00 0.12 29.64
C SER A 498 -0.38 1.56 29.31
N TYR A 499 -1.31 1.78 28.35
CA TYR A 499 -1.84 3.09 28.01
C TYR A 499 -2.34 3.88 29.24
N ARG A 500 -2.77 3.21 30.32
CA ARG A 500 -3.25 3.83 31.58
C ARG A 500 -2.17 4.65 32.29
N HIS A 501 -0.89 4.37 32.04
CA HIS A 501 0.23 5.16 32.57
C HIS A 501 0.27 6.57 32.02
N PHE A 502 -0.27 6.80 30.83
CA PHE A 502 -0.25 8.09 30.16
C PHE A 502 -1.47 8.96 30.46
N TRP A 503 -2.51 8.40 31.08
CA TRP A 503 -3.73 9.14 31.40
C TRP A 503 -3.47 10.21 32.45
N ASP A 504 -3.74 11.47 32.06
CA ASP A 504 -3.74 12.61 32.98
C ASP A 504 -5.18 13.03 33.31
N PRO A 505 -5.67 12.78 34.54
CA PRO A 505 -7.04 13.11 34.93
C PRO A 505 -7.33 14.62 35.00
N GLU A 506 -6.28 15.48 35.13
CA GLU A 506 -6.45 16.92 35.17
C GLU A 506 -6.77 17.50 33.79
N THR A 507 -6.02 17.08 32.76
CA THR A 507 -6.22 17.55 31.39
C THR A 507 -7.19 16.68 30.59
N GLN A 508 -7.44 15.44 31.03
CA GLN A 508 -8.19 14.40 30.31
C GLN A 508 -7.61 14.10 28.94
N PHE A 509 -6.27 13.93 28.87
CA PHE A 509 -5.53 13.50 27.70
C PHE A 509 -4.52 12.40 28.06
N MET A 510 -4.07 11.65 27.07
CA MET A 510 -2.88 10.83 27.17
C MET A 510 -1.67 11.73 26.99
N ARG A 511 -0.77 11.76 27.98
CA ARG A 511 0.42 12.63 28.01
C ARG A 511 1.69 11.83 28.19
N GLY A 512 2.77 12.25 27.55
CA GLY A 512 4.08 11.69 27.77
C GLY A 512 4.46 11.71 29.25
N ARG A 513 5.00 10.59 29.75
CA ARG A 513 5.38 10.42 31.15
C ARG A 513 6.87 10.16 31.26
N LYS A 514 7.57 10.88 32.13
CA LYS A 514 8.98 10.76 32.38
C LYS A 514 9.33 9.57 33.27
N ALA A 515 10.59 9.14 33.30
CA ALA A 515 11.07 8.04 34.13
C ALA A 515 10.85 8.26 35.65
N ASP A 516 10.73 9.51 36.08
CA ASP A 516 10.39 9.86 37.47
C ASP A 516 8.87 9.88 37.77
N GLY A 517 8.05 9.53 36.78
CA GLY A 517 6.60 9.45 36.88
C GLY A 517 5.83 10.76 36.66
N ARG A 518 6.50 11.89 36.43
CA ARG A 518 5.86 13.18 36.09
C ARG A 518 5.51 13.24 34.62
N PHE A 519 4.44 13.97 34.29
CA PHE A 519 4.10 14.25 32.89
C PHE A 519 5.08 15.25 32.25
N THR A 520 5.16 15.22 30.93
CA THR A 520 5.92 16.19 30.13
C THR A 520 5.29 17.58 30.22
N GLU A 521 6.13 18.63 30.29
CA GLU A 521 5.72 20.02 30.34
C GLU A 521 6.59 20.86 29.39
N PRO A 522 6.06 21.92 28.76
CA PRO A 522 4.66 22.38 28.83
C PRO A 522 3.72 21.49 28.03
N PHE A 523 2.43 21.43 28.38
CA PHE A 523 1.42 20.66 27.65
C PHE A 523 0.54 21.58 26.81
N ASN A 524 0.41 21.24 25.52
CA ASN A 524 -0.53 21.87 24.59
C ASN A 524 -1.15 20.75 23.71
N PRO A 525 -2.47 20.51 23.80
CA PRO A 525 -3.11 19.41 23.06
C PRO A 525 -3.16 19.57 21.54
N LEU A 526 -2.82 20.76 21.01
CA LEU A 526 -2.73 21.04 19.57
C LEU A 526 -1.29 20.96 19.03
N TYR A 527 -0.31 20.67 19.92
CA TYR A 527 1.09 20.71 19.53
C TYR A 527 1.51 19.40 18.83
N SER A 528 2.19 19.57 17.70
CA SER A 528 2.89 18.51 16.99
C SER A 528 4.28 18.99 16.59
N ASN A 529 5.27 18.09 16.68
CA ASN A 529 6.61 18.34 16.17
C ASN A 529 7.16 17.02 15.65
N HIS A 530 7.26 16.89 14.33
CA HIS A 530 7.63 15.66 13.65
C HIS A 530 8.92 15.06 14.25
N ARG A 531 8.83 13.81 14.70
CA ARG A 531 9.90 13.02 15.35
C ARG A 531 10.57 13.69 16.56
N ALA A 532 9.90 14.63 17.21
CA ALA A 532 10.42 15.34 18.37
C ALA A 532 9.34 15.77 19.37
N SER A 533 8.28 14.98 19.52
CA SER A 533 7.20 15.15 20.49
C SER A 533 6.81 13.80 21.11
N ASP A 534 5.77 13.80 21.93
CA ASP A 534 5.22 12.54 22.51
C ASP A 534 4.39 11.75 21.47
N TYR A 535 3.94 12.44 20.39
CA TYR A 535 2.95 11.93 19.43
C TYR A 535 3.55 11.84 18.04
N THR A 536 3.51 10.66 17.45
CA THR A 536 3.94 10.42 16.07
C THR A 536 2.87 10.92 15.12
N GLU A 537 3.24 11.84 14.24
CA GLU A 537 2.38 12.38 13.17
C GLU A 537 0.96 12.74 13.65
N GLY A 538 0.88 13.30 14.85
CA GLY A 538 -0.38 13.60 15.49
C GLY A 538 -0.25 14.61 16.62
N THR A 539 -1.34 14.78 17.34
CA THR A 539 -1.46 15.58 18.56
C THR A 539 -2.08 14.77 19.69
N ALA A 540 -2.19 15.35 20.89
CA ALA A 540 -2.85 14.70 22.00
C ALA A 540 -4.31 14.33 21.70
N TRP A 541 -4.97 15.01 20.76
CA TRP A 541 -6.35 14.75 20.41
C TRP A 541 -6.56 13.41 19.72
N GLN A 542 -5.71 13.03 18.76
CA GLN A 542 -5.83 11.76 18.07
C GLN A 542 -5.40 10.61 19.00
N TYR A 543 -4.28 10.78 19.70
CA TYR A 543 -3.73 9.74 20.58
C TYR A 543 -4.57 9.47 21.82
N LEU A 544 -5.43 10.41 22.26
CA LEU A 544 -6.42 10.17 23.31
C LEU A 544 -7.30 8.94 23.00
N TRP A 545 -7.63 8.73 21.75
CA TRP A 545 -8.55 7.69 21.28
C TRP A 545 -7.84 6.42 20.80
N LEU A 546 -6.50 6.40 20.76
CA LEU A 546 -5.74 5.23 20.29
C LEU A 546 -5.73 4.10 21.33
N VAL A 547 -6.93 3.71 21.75
CA VAL A 547 -7.21 2.60 22.70
C VAL A 547 -8.35 1.73 22.13
N PRO A 548 -8.28 1.27 20.87
CA PRO A 548 -9.38 0.47 20.28
C PRO A 548 -9.55 -0.89 20.97
N GLN A 549 -8.49 -1.42 21.58
CA GLN A 549 -8.48 -2.71 22.26
C GLN A 549 -9.23 -2.74 23.62
N ASP A 550 -9.40 -1.59 24.28
CA ASP A 550 -9.99 -1.50 25.64
C ASP A 550 -10.84 -0.23 25.80
N LEU A 551 -11.88 -0.09 24.98
CA LEU A 551 -12.79 1.07 25.08
C LEU A 551 -13.47 1.16 26.46
N ASP A 552 -13.84 0.03 27.06
CA ASP A 552 -14.45 0.02 28.40
C ASP A 552 -13.47 0.55 29.46
N GLY A 553 -12.19 0.20 29.36
CA GLY A 553 -11.14 0.75 30.21
C GLY A 553 -10.99 2.26 30.03
N LEU A 554 -11.04 2.76 28.77
CA LEU A 554 -11.01 4.19 28.47
C LEU A 554 -12.23 4.91 29.04
N VAL A 555 -13.44 4.36 28.90
CA VAL A 555 -14.68 4.86 29.55
C VAL A 555 -14.52 4.93 31.06
N GLY A 556 -13.88 3.92 31.65
CA GLY A 556 -13.56 3.90 33.10
C GLY A 556 -12.67 5.06 33.54
N LEU A 557 -11.71 5.48 32.70
CA LEU A 557 -10.83 6.63 32.96
C LEU A 557 -11.61 7.96 32.92
N PHE A 558 -12.59 8.12 32.03
CA PHE A 558 -13.49 9.27 31.97
C PHE A 558 -14.56 9.25 33.09
N GLY A 559 -14.79 8.09 33.70
CA GLY A 559 -15.75 7.90 34.78
C GLY A 559 -17.18 7.58 34.35
N SER A 560 -17.58 7.87 33.10
CA SER A 560 -18.87 7.43 32.54
C SER A 560 -18.87 7.45 31.02
N ARG A 561 -19.82 6.71 30.42
CA ARG A 561 -20.09 6.71 28.97
C ARG A 561 -20.42 8.13 28.46
N GLU A 562 -21.24 8.88 29.20
CA GLU A 562 -21.67 10.24 28.84
C GLU A 562 -20.49 11.21 28.81
N ALA A 563 -19.57 11.11 29.77
CA ALA A 563 -18.36 11.93 29.80
C ALA A 563 -17.44 11.59 28.62
N THR A 564 -17.29 10.31 28.28
CA THR A 564 -16.54 9.85 27.12
C THR A 564 -17.14 10.39 25.82
N LEU A 565 -18.47 10.29 25.63
CA LEU A 565 -19.18 10.83 24.46
C LEU A 565 -19.02 12.35 24.36
N ALA A 566 -19.14 13.08 25.46
CA ALA A 566 -18.95 14.54 25.45
C ALA A 566 -17.52 14.92 25.04
N LYS A 567 -16.50 14.17 25.48
CA LYS A 567 -15.11 14.39 25.07
C LYS A 567 -14.91 14.01 23.57
N LEU A 568 -15.55 12.96 23.12
CA LEU A 568 -15.49 12.54 21.71
C LEU A 568 -16.19 13.57 20.80
N ASP A 569 -17.33 14.14 21.22
CA ASP A 569 -17.96 15.24 20.49
C ASP A 569 -17.03 16.47 20.40
N SER A 570 -16.31 16.79 21.47
CA SER A 570 -15.40 17.92 21.52
C SER A 570 -14.17 17.79 20.58
N LEU A 571 -13.83 16.59 20.15
CA LEU A 571 -12.80 16.36 19.12
C LEU A 571 -13.16 17.07 17.80
N PHE A 572 -14.42 16.97 17.39
CA PHE A 572 -14.92 17.55 16.15
C PHE A 572 -15.24 19.04 16.25
N GLU A 573 -15.32 19.58 17.48
CA GLU A 573 -15.56 20.99 17.76
C GLU A 573 -14.28 21.76 18.06
N ALA A 574 -13.17 21.06 18.29
CA ALA A 574 -11.87 21.66 18.55
C ALA A 574 -11.37 22.46 17.32
N PRO A 575 -10.48 23.46 17.53
CA PRO A 575 -9.93 24.20 16.40
C PRO A 575 -9.19 23.29 15.40
N ASP A 576 -9.45 23.47 14.12
CA ASP A 576 -8.88 22.71 13.00
C ASP A 576 -7.45 23.16 12.62
N ARG A 577 -6.63 23.49 13.59
CA ARG A 577 -5.24 23.91 13.41
C ARG A 577 -4.30 23.06 14.26
N VAL A 578 -3.10 22.89 13.76
CA VAL A 578 -2.00 22.26 14.47
C VAL A 578 -0.98 23.34 14.84
N GLU A 579 -0.41 23.25 16.04
CA GLU A 579 0.60 24.18 16.55
C GLU A 579 1.96 23.47 16.62
N GLY A 580 3.03 24.19 16.25
CA GLY A 580 4.39 23.67 16.20
C GLY A 580 5.11 24.11 14.92
N GLU A 581 6.41 24.43 15.03
CA GLU A 581 7.20 24.89 13.87
C GLU A 581 7.50 23.78 12.85
N LYS A 582 7.43 22.53 13.28
CA LYS A 582 7.69 21.33 12.47
C LYS A 582 6.56 20.31 12.66
N ALA A 583 5.32 20.78 12.56
CA ALA A 583 4.19 19.87 12.55
C ALA A 583 4.31 18.90 11.35
N SER A 584 3.88 17.65 11.53
CA SER A 584 3.90 16.67 10.45
C SER A 584 2.94 17.09 9.34
N ALA A 585 3.38 16.98 8.09
CA ALA A 585 2.54 17.23 6.91
C ALA A 585 1.43 16.16 6.76
N ASP A 586 1.60 15.00 7.40
CA ASP A 586 0.64 13.90 7.41
C ASP A 586 -0.66 14.26 8.18
N ILE A 587 -0.61 15.28 9.04
CA ILE A 587 -1.79 15.80 9.75
C ILE A 587 -2.66 16.61 8.78
N SER A 588 -3.50 15.92 8.01
CA SER A 588 -4.34 16.46 6.95
C SER A 588 -5.78 15.95 7.05
N GLY A 589 -6.72 16.53 6.26
CA GLY A 589 -8.12 16.10 6.29
C GLY A 589 -8.79 16.32 7.66
N LEU A 590 -8.66 17.56 8.22
CA LEU A 590 -9.17 17.87 9.55
C LEU A 590 -10.66 18.16 9.56
N ILE A 591 -11.35 17.56 10.54
CA ILE A 591 -12.69 17.98 11.01
C ILE A 591 -12.55 18.23 12.52
N GLY A 592 -12.38 19.49 12.91
CA GLY A 592 -11.87 19.80 14.24
C GLY A 592 -10.47 19.21 14.43
N GLN A 593 -10.30 18.33 15.41
CA GLN A 593 -9.06 17.58 15.61
C GLN A 593 -9.17 16.10 15.20
N TYR A 594 -10.23 15.69 14.54
CA TYR A 594 -10.24 14.44 13.79
C TYR A 594 -9.40 14.62 12.52
N VAL A 595 -8.44 13.74 12.29
CA VAL A 595 -7.48 13.81 11.18
C VAL A 595 -7.68 12.57 10.30
N HIS A 596 -8.41 12.74 9.18
CA HIS A 596 -8.69 11.59 8.32
C HIS A 596 -7.46 11.18 7.49
N GLY A 597 -6.61 12.12 7.15
CA GLY A 597 -5.40 11.90 6.36
C GLY A 597 -4.29 11.16 7.11
N ASN A 598 -4.51 10.72 8.36
CA ASN A 598 -3.55 9.89 9.09
C ASN A 598 -4.22 8.84 9.97
N GLU A 599 -3.60 7.69 10.10
CA GLU A 599 -4.16 6.42 10.57
C GLU A 599 -4.60 6.38 12.03
N PRO A 600 -3.97 7.07 13.00
CA PRO A 600 -4.45 7.07 14.39
C PRO A 600 -5.91 7.48 14.55
N SER A 601 -6.49 8.17 13.56
CA SER A 601 -7.90 8.61 13.59
C SER A 601 -8.89 7.61 12.97
N HIS A 602 -8.47 6.67 12.15
CA HIS A 602 -9.37 5.88 11.28
C HIS A 602 -10.45 5.10 12.01
N HIS A 603 -10.20 4.62 13.23
CA HIS A 603 -11.17 3.89 14.05
C HIS A 603 -12.12 4.82 14.84
N ILE A 604 -11.77 6.10 15.03
CA ILE A 604 -12.44 7.00 16.00
C ILE A 604 -13.92 7.16 15.69
N LEU A 605 -14.31 7.26 14.41
CA LEU A 605 -15.72 7.46 14.03
C LEU A 605 -16.62 6.30 14.48
N TYR A 606 -16.05 5.11 14.57
CA TYR A 606 -16.77 3.89 14.96
C TYR A 606 -16.87 3.71 16.48
N LEU A 607 -16.12 4.49 17.26
CA LEU A 607 -16.27 4.50 18.73
C LEU A 607 -17.68 4.93 19.15
N TYR A 608 -18.34 5.80 18.38
CA TYR A 608 -19.74 6.13 18.64
C TYR A 608 -20.65 4.89 18.57
N SER A 609 -20.48 4.05 17.53
CA SER A 609 -21.25 2.79 17.41
C SER A 609 -20.96 1.83 18.57
N MET A 610 -19.68 1.72 18.97
CA MET A 610 -19.29 0.91 20.12
C MET A 610 -19.88 1.44 21.44
N LEU A 611 -20.07 2.74 21.55
CA LEU A 611 -20.73 3.42 22.67
C LEU A 611 -22.26 3.49 22.54
N GLY A 612 -22.85 2.83 21.51
CA GLY A 612 -24.30 2.77 21.31
C GLY A 612 -24.93 4.00 20.64
N GLU A 613 -24.13 4.86 20.02
CA GLU A 613 -24.55 6.07 19.28
C GLU A 613 -24.30 5.92 17.78
N ARG A 614 -24.82 4.83 17.19
CA ARG A 614 -24.60 4.49 15.77
C ARG A 614 -24.99 5.60 14.79
N ASP A 615 -26.03 6.39 15.09
CA ASP A 615 -26.45 7.49 14.23
C ASP A 615 -25.34 8.56 14.12
N LYS A 616 -24.58 8.83 15.19
CA LYS A 616 -23.41 9.72 15.15
C LYS A 616 -22.29 9.14 14.28
N THR A 617 -22.03 7.82 14.36
CA THR A 617 -21.11 7.16 13.42
C THR A 617 -21.58 7.38 11.97
N ALA A 618 -22.88 7.19 11.69
CA ALA A 618 -23.43 7.35 10.37
C ALA A 618 -23.22 8.78 9.82
N ASP A 619 -23.48 9.80 10.64
CA ASP A 619 -23.27 11.21 10.24
C ASP A 619 -21.81 11.50 9.93
N ARG A 620 -20.88 11.06 10.80
CA ARG A 620 -19.44 11.32 10.61
C ARG A 620 -18.82 10.54 9.46
N VAL A 621 -19.16 9.26 9.31
CA VAL A 621 -18.69 8.44 8.19
C VAL A 621 -19.17 9.01 6.86
N ARG A 622 -20.46 9.44 6.76
CA ARG A 622 -20.96 10.10 5.56
C ARG A 622 -20.23 11.39 5.28
N GLN A 623 -20.02 12.23 6.30
CA GLN A 623 -19.28 13.49 6.16
C GLN A 623 -17.90 13.23 5.55
N VAL A 624 -17.14 12.29 6.08
CA VAL A 624 -15.80 11.96 5.57
C VAL A 624 -15.88 11.41 4.15
N CYS A 625 -16.79 10.47 3.87
CA CYS A 625 -16.94 9.91 2.52
C CYS A 625 -17.34 10.94 1.47
N ASP A 626 -18.12 11.97 1.84
CA ASP A 626 -18.61 13.00 0.92
C ASP A 626 -17.61 14.16 0.72
N GLU A 627 -16.84 14.51 1.76
CA GLU A 627 -15.93 15.65 1.76
C GLU A 627 -14.48 15.28 1.39
N MET A 628 -14.04 14.03 1.63
CA MET A 628 -12.63 13.63 1.54
C MET A 628 -12.33 12.56 0.49
N TYR A 629 -13.36 12.11 -0.27
CA TYR A 629 -13.20 11.17 -1.38
C TYR A 629 -14.00 11.68 -2.59
N PHE A 630 -13.30 12.11 -3.64
CA PHE A 630 -13.96 12.66 -4.82
C PHE A 630 -13.16 12.39 -6.10
N ASP A 631 -13.85 12.42 -7.24
CA ASP A 631 -13.27 12.16 -8.55
C ASP A 631 -12.50 13.37 -9.07
N ALA A 632 -11.30 13.58 -8.51
CA ALA A 632 -10.30 14.57 -8.97
C ALA A 632 -8.90 14.14 -8.53
N GLU A 633 -7.87 14.77 -9.07
CA GLU A 633 -6.47 14.44 -8.80
C GLU A 633 -6.09 14.64 -7.33
N ASP A 634 -6.71 15.59 -6.64
CA ASP A 634 -6.59 15.85 -5.20
C ASP A 634 -7.71 15.20 -4.36
N GLY A 635 -8.34 14.14 -4.89
CA GLY A 635 -9.51 13.50 -4.32
C GLY A 635 -9.27 12.60 -3.10
N LEU A 636 -8.12 12.71 -2.44
CA LEU A 636 -7.77 12.07 -1.17
C LEU A 636 -7.26 13.10 -0.17
N ALA A 637 -7.60 12.92 1.10
CA ALA A 637 -7.30 13.89 2.16
C ALA A 637 -5.83 13.93 2.60
N GLY A 638 -5.06 12.89 2.32
CA GLY A 638 -3.65 12.71 2.70
C GLY A 638 -3.04 11.55 1.96
N ASN A 639 -1.94 11.02 2.48
CA ASN A 639 -1.31 9.83 1.96
C ASN A 639 -2.33 8.71 1.75
N GLU A 640 -2.28 8.03 0.60
CA GLU A 640 -3.15 6.89 0.33
C GLU A 640 -2.73 5.67 1.17
N ASP A 641 -1.44 5.61 1.51
CA ASP A 641 -0.77 4.64 2.38
C ASP A 641 -1.04 3.19 2.01
N VAL A 642 -0.60 2.88 0.78
CA VAL A 642 -0.48 1.50 0.28
C VAL A 642 -1.82 0.75 0.37
N GLY A 643 -2.92 1.45 0.05
CA GLY A 643 -4.27 0.89 0.07
C GLY A 643 -5.06 1.17 1.34
N GLN A 644 -4.47 1.72 2.41
CA GLN A 644 -5.16 1.89 3.69
C GLN A 644 -6.30 2.91 3.64
N MET A 645 -6.05 4.10 3.11
CA MET A 645 -7.07 5.16 2.98
C MET A 645 -8.26 4.66 2.13
N SER A 646 -7.94 4.00 1.03
CA SER A 646 -8.91 3.40 0.11
C SER A 646 -9.68 2.26 0.75
N ALA A 647 -9.03 1.37 1.49
CA ALA A 647 -9.67 0.27 2.21
C ALA A 647 -10.62 0.75 3.32
N TRP A 648 -10.25 1.85 4.01
CA TRP A 648 -11.14 2.48 4.97
C TRP A 648 -12.46 2.92 4.29
N TYR A 649 -12.34 3.57 3.12
CA TYR A 649 -13.51 3.98 2.34
C TYR A 649 -14.36 2.77 1.90
N ILE A 650 -13.75 1.70 1.40
CA ILE A 650 -14.45 0.47 0.97
C ILE A 650 -15.21 -0.16 2.13
N LEU A 651 -14.57 -0.39 3.29
CA LEU A 651 -15.23 -0.97 4.46
C LEU A 651 -16.36 -0.06 4.97
N SER A 652 -16.13 1.25 4.97
CA SER A 652 -17.16 2.24 5.34
C SER A 652 -18.33 2.22 4.36
N CYS A 653 -18.09 2.05 3.05
CA CYS A 653 -19.15 1.86 2.05
C CYS A 653 -19.98 0.59 2.30
N PHE A 654 -19.35 -0.51 2.79
CA PHE A 654 -20.07 -1.73 3.19
C PHE A 654 -21.00 -1.50 4.38
N GLY A 655 -20.78 -0.43 5.15
CA GLY A 655 -21.53 -0.08 6.34
C GLY A 655 -21.00 -0.72 7.62
N PHE A 656 -19.72 -1.14 7.63
CA PHE A 656 -19.08 -1.71 8.81
C PHE A 656 -17.55 -1.53 8.76
N TYR A 657 -16.89 -1.64 9.93
CA TYR A 657 -15.45 -1.45 10.08
C TYR A 657 -14.89 -2.29 11.23
N GLN A 658 -13.70 -2.88 11.07
CA GLN A 658 -13.02 -3.61 12.12
C GLN A 658 -12.26 -2.63 13.02
N THR A 659 -12.86 -2.21 14.12
CA THR A 659 -12.30 -1.24 15.05
C THR A 659 -11.25 -1.87 15.98
N GLU A 660 -11.45 -3.13 16.37
CA GLU A 660 -10.63 -3.83 17.35
C GLU A 660 -9.71 -4.83 16.65
N PRO A 661 -8.38 -4.59 16.61
CA PRO A 661 -7.43 -5.50 15.97
C PRO A 661 -7.47 -6.92 16.54
N ALA A 662 -7.35 -7.92 15.67
CA ALA A 662 -7.41 -9.35 15.97
C ALA A 662 -8.70 -9.82 16.68
N LYS A 663 -9.73 -8.98 16.74
CA LYS A 663 -11.09 -9.42 17.04
C LYS A 663 -11.87 -9.48 15.73
N PRO A 664 -12.26 -10.66 15.25
CA PRO A 664 -12.83 -10.86 13.92
C PRO A 664 -14.29 -10.41 13.87
N ARG A 665 -14.54 -9.11 14.16
CA ARG A 665 -15.84 -8.46 14.15
C ARG A 665 -15.76 -7.05 13.57
N PHE A 666 -16.79 -6.66 12.84
CA PHE A 666 -16.90 -5.39 12.15
C PHE A 666 -18.10 -4.61 12.71
N TRP A 667 -17.85 -3.49 13.34
CA TRP A 667 -18.87 -2.62 13.93
C TRP A 667 -19.67 -1.90 12.86
N PHE A 668 -21.00 -1.85 13.01
CA PHE A 668 -21.85 -1.21 12.03
C PHE A 668 -21.72 0.31 12.06
N GLY A 669 -21.58 0.88 10.87
CA GLY A 669 -21.68 2.30 10.56
C GLY A 669 -22.94 2.59 9.74
N VAL A 670 -22.76 2.97 8.45
CA VAL A 670 -23.85 3.21 7.51
C VAL A 670 -23.43 2.79 6.11
N PRO A 671 -24.25 1.98 5.39
CA PRO A 671 -23.95 1.61 4.00
C PRO A 671 -24.09 2.82 3.07
N ARG A 672 -23.20 2.89 2.05
CA ARG A 672 -23.25 3.96 1.03
C ARG A 672 -24.10 3.60 -0.17
N PHE A 673 -24.16 2.33 -0.56
CA PHE A 673 -24.82 1.84 -1.75
C PHE A 673 -26.09 1.05 -1.39
N PRO A 674 -27.15 1.09 -2.24
CA PRO A 674 -28.37 0.32 -2.00
C PRO A 674 -28.18 -1.19 -2.05
N GLU A 675 -27.20 -1.67 -2.86
CA GLU A 675 -26.84 -3.08 -2.92
C GLU A 675 -25.36 -3.23 -3.29
N MET A 676 -24.69 -4.14 -2.58
CA MET A 676 -23.30 -4.55 -2.84
C MET A 676 -23.20 -6.07 -2.74
N VAL A 677 -22.42 -6.69 -3.63
CA VAL A 677 -22.21 -8.14 -3.68
C VAL A 677 -20.71 -8.42 -3.61
N LEU A 678 -20.28 -9.11 -2.56
CA LEU A 678 -18.90 -9.47 -2.30
C LEU A 678 -18.67 -10.95 -2.65
N GLN A 679 -17.60 -11.26 -3.35
CA GLN A 679 -17.12 -12.63 -3.53
C GLN A 679 -16.23 -12.96 -2.33
N VAL A 680 -16.70 -13.85 -1.46
CA VAL A 680 -16.05 -14.25 -0.22
C VAL A 680 -15.71 -15.75 -0.23
N ALA A 681 -14.96 -16.25 0.75
CA ALA A 681 -14.52 -17.64 0.79
C ALA A 681 -15.65 -18.67 0.63
N GLY A 682 -16.81 -18.45 1.23
CA GLY A 682 -17.99 -19.34 1.18
C GLY A 682 -18.94 -19.09 0.01
N GLY A 683 -18.61 -18.19 -0.92
CA GLY A 683 -19.47 -17.84 -2.07
C GLY A 683 -19.75 -16.35 -2.16
N THR A 684 -21.01 -15.92 -2.27
CA THR A 684 -21.39 -14.52 -2.31
C THR A 684 -21.95 -14.03 -0.97
N PHE A 685 -21.52 -12.84 -0.56
CA PHE A 685 -22.12 -12.10 0.54
C PHE A 685 -22.76 -10.82 0.00
N THR A 686 -24.08 -10.69 0.14
CA THR A 686 -24.84 -9.55 -0.37
C THR A 686 -25.20 -8.59 0.77
N ILE A 687 -24.89 -7.32 0.60
CA ILE A 687 -25.29 -6.25 1.52
C ILE A 687 -26.41 -5.45 0.85
N LYS A 688 -27.56 -5.32 1.51
CA LYS A 688 -28.72 -4.54 1.03
C LYS A 688 -29.04 -3.42 2.02
N ALA A 689 -29.24 -2.22 1.51
CA ALA A 689 -29.70 -1.07 2.28
C ALA A 689 -31.12 -0.68 1.81
N GLU A 690 -32.13 -1.38 2.35
CA GLU A 690 -33.53 -1.20 1.97
C GLU A 690 -34.06 0.18 2.40
N GLY A 691 -34.51 0.98 1.42
CA GLY A 691 -35.00 2.33 1.66
C GLY A 691 -33.95 3.41 1.78
N LEU A 692 -32.66 3.10 1.50
CA LEU A 692 -31.57 4.08 1.54
C LEU A 692 -31.86 5.30 0.65
N SER A 693 -31.76 6.49 1.23
CA SER A 693 -31.89 7.78 0.56
C SER A 693 -31.23 8.88 1.38
N GLU A 694 -31.20 10.11 0.89
CA GLU A 694 -30.69 11.26 1.65
C GLU A 694 -31.45 11.48 2.97
N GLU A 695 -32.76 11.19 3.00
CA GLU A 695 -33.59 11.32 4.21
C GLU A 695 -33.50 10.09 5.11
N ASN A 696 -33.42 8.87 4.53
CA ASN A 696 -33.36 7.61 5.23
C ASN A 696 -31.89 7.14 5.29
N ARG A 697 -31.13 7.75 6.16
CA ARG A 697 -29.67 7.55 6.24
C ARG A 697 -29.20 6.80 7.48
N TYR A 698 -30.12 6.41 8.36
CA TYR A 698 -29.79 5.67 9.57
C TYR A 698 -30.31 4.24 9.50
N ILE A 699 -29.59 3.31 10.11
CA ILE A 699 -30.02 1.92 10.24
C ILE A 699 -31.05 1.84 11.37
N ARG A 700 -32.24 1.35 11.07
CA ARG A 700 -33.35 1.15 12.04
C ARG A 700 -33.61 -0.31 12.35
N GLY A 701 -33.22 -1.23 11.46
CA GLY A 701 -33.28 -2.66 11.66
C GLY A 701 -32.18 -3.37 10.88
N ILE A 702 -31.81 -4.55 11.35
CA ILE A 702 -30.78 -5.39 10.69
C ILE A 702 -31.33 -6.81 10.60
N ARG A 703 -31.14 -7.45 9.45
CA ARG A 703 -31.40 -8.87 9.24
C ARG A 703 -30.18 -9.57 8.62
N LEU A 704 -29.87 -10.74 9.12
CA LEU A 704 -28.90 -11.64 8.51
C LEU A 704 -29.62 -12.88 7.97
N ASN A 705 -29.51 -13.13 6.67
CA ASN A 705 -30.22 -14.21 5.98
C ASN A 705 -31.74 -14.22 6.20
N GLY A 706 -32.33 -13.03 6.31
CA GLY A 706 -33.76 -12.83 6.54
C GLY A 706 -34.22 -12.82 8.00
N GLU A 707 -33.41 -13.30 8.92
CA GLU A 707 -33.70 -13.32 10.36
C GLU A 707 -33.21 -12.02 11.05
N PRO A 708 -33.96 -11.51 12.06
CA PRO A 708 -33.51 -10.36 12.83
C PRO A 708 -32.09 -10.56 13.43
N TYR A 709 -31.28 -9.52 13.39
CA TYR A 709 -29.91 -9.54 13.88
C TYR A 709 -29.66 -8.40 14.87
N ASP A 710 -29.49 -8.75 16.15
CA ASP A 710 -29.48 -7.80 17.27
C ASP A 710 -28.08 -7.35 17.71
N LEU A 711 -27.01 -7.99 17.19
CA LEU A 711 -25.65 -7.58 17.53
C LEU A 711 -25.30 -6.23 16.85
N PRO A 712 -24.50 -5.37 17.53
CA PRO A 712 -24.10 -4.08 16.98
C PRO A 712 -22.95 -4.19 15.96
N TYR A 713 -22.49 -5.38 15.66
CA TYR A 713 -21.41 -5.73 14.71
C TYR A 713 -21.75 -7.02 13.97
N ILE A 714 -21.06 -7.28 12.87
CA ILE A 714 -21.07 -8.57 12.18
C ILE A 714 -19.72 -9.26 12.34
N THR A 715 -19.72 -10.59 12.45
CA THR A 715 -18.47 -11.36 12.56
C THR A 715 -17.85 -11.65 11.20
N TYR A 716 -16.52 -11.83 11.17
CA TYR A 716 -15.82 -12.33 9.98
C TYR A 716 -16.44 -13.64 9.48
N GLU A 717 -16.73 -14.56 10.39
CA GLU A 717 -17.32 -15.87 10.07
C GLU A 717 -18.69 -15.74 9.38
N ASP A 718 -19.54 -14.81 9.81
CA ASP A 718 -20.85 -14.55 9.19
C ASP A 718 -20.70 -14.05 7.76
N ILE A 719 -19.70 -13.18 7.51
CA ILE A 719 -19.41 -12.67 6.17
C ILE A 719 -18.78 -13.77 5.30
N ALA A 720 -17.76 -14.43 5.81
CA ALA A 720 -16.97 -15.41 5.05
C ALA A 720 -17.78 -16.64 4.60
N LYS A 721 -18.87 -17.00 5.30
CA LYS A 721 -19.79 -18.06 4.90
C LYS A 721 -20.65 -17.71 3.68
N GLY A 722 -20.72 -16.43 3.31
CA GLY A 722 -21.71 -15.95 2.34
C GLY A 722 -23.10 -15.77 2.94
N GLY A 723 -24.01 -15.20 2.18
CA GLY A 723 -25.37 -14.91 2.62
C GLY A 723 -25.82 -13.48 2.32
N THR A 724 -26.79 -12.98 3.10
CA THR A 724 -27.33 -11.63 2.89
C THR A 724 -27.47 -10.87 4.20
N LEU A 725 -26.81 -9.72 4.28
CA LEU A 725 -27.01 -8.72 5.34
C LEU A 725 -27.93 -7.63 4.82
N THR A 726 -29.03 -7.41 5.50
CA THR A 726 -30.00 -6.36 5.12
C THR A 726 -30.08 -5.30 6.21
N PHE A 727 -29.82 -4.07 5.83
CA PHE A 727 -30.06 -2.89 6.64
C PHE A 727 -31.41 -2.27 6.26
N GLU A 728 -32.31 -2.11 7.23
CA GLU A 728 -33.54 -1.37 7.08
C GLU A 728 -33.27 0.11 7.38
N MET A 729 -33.26 0.94 6.34
CA MET A 729 -32.89 2.35 6.46
C MET A 729 -34.10 3.22 6.80
N GLY A 730 -33.87 4.27 7.62
CA GLY A 730 -34.90 5.22 8.04
C GLY A 730 -34.33 6.58 8.46
N LYS A 731 -35.23 7.48 8.90
CA LYS A 731 -34.91 8.84 9.38
C LYS A 731 -34.25 8.79 10.76
#